data_897b45e74c5ccfa43aa3ecd0269362ea
#
_entry.id   897b45e74c5ccfa43aa3ecd0269362ea
#
_cell.length_a   1.000
_cell.length_b   1.000
_cell.length_c   1.000
_cell.angle_alpha   90.00
_cell.angle_beta   90.00
_cell.angle_gamma   90.00
#
_symmetry.space_group_name_H-M   'P 1'
#
loop_
_entity.id
_entity.type
_entity.pdbx_description
1 polymer ?
#
loop_
_entity_poly.entity_id
_entity_poly.type
_entity_poly.pdbx_seq_one_letter_code
_entity_poly.pdbx_strand_id
1 'polypeptide(L)'
;MHKKIEEMAAGICSYDNSVLQISPEALIFEVAEGQDYKGEFFIEITGETAAEGTVCSSNPRMQFSSASFYGTKITCPFTFRSEGLSEGEVQAGSFHIISSLGEYDLPFTATVSRDYANSSMGKIRTVFEFANLAHNSYEEAVKIFGRPEFIQIFKPQDTQEQMIYQSLMRRPCTKSQVEEFLIAVKKKKRVYFEIEEACREFSNVHEMQKQIITLRRDEWGYLAIEMESDVPWIKAAKSLITSGEFVGSHAVAEYMIDPRGLHSGKNFGRITFRTPFQTECVEICLVQKHADHLRAGREVKRKKIEITRRFLDLGTHKIVAGVWAKETGQLLDELHLLEPDNLWYLLAKAQVFLVNKQRQEAEWALDAFPKHKANKESVLYAYYLYLCTLREPEVSYVNKVTGRIRKIYQKNKEDNFLFWMLLFLDEEMNRSRSRRLELIARQLARGKDSPVLYMEAYRILQKDPYLLAHASAFARKVLNWAAKELVISREIARQACRLEPEIAEYHPIWYEVLVSCYEAYPEKEMLRAICSYCMRWNCYGERYFQWYQLGLEKDLRIAGIYEAWVQSAKEISRLPKSLVMYFQYHSSLPYRSQAKLYLAMIENKHFWKGNYQHYRKNMEDFALQKLRAGRMDRYLAPICR
;
A
#
# COMPACT_ATOMS: atom_id res chain seq x y z
N MET A 1 56.23 -59.48 25.48
CA MET A 1 56.56 -60.23 26.71
C MET A 1 57.62 -61.35 26.46
N HIS A 2 57.52 -62.23 25.48
CA HIS A 2 58.51 -63.36 25.22
C HIS A 2 59.94 -62.78 25.00
N LYS A 3 60.14 -61.77 24.21
CA LYS A 3 61.44 -61.15 23.93
C LYS A 3 62.13 -60.56 25.17
N LYS A 4 61.36 -59.89 26.04
CA LYS A 4 61.91 -59.40 27.34
C LYS A 4 62.28 -60.55 28.30
N ILE A 5 61.59 -61.67 28.28
CA ILE A 5 61.92 -62.87 29.08
C ILE A 5 63.20 -63.52 28.55
N GLU A 6 63.40 -63.60 27.26
CA GLU A 6 64.62 -64.13 26.62
C GLU A 6 65.82 -63.18 26.87
N GLU A 7 65.65 -61.83 26.81
CA GLU A 7 66.69 -60.88 27.12
C GLU A 7 67.09 -60.94 28.61
N MET A 8 66.09 -61.07 29.50
CA MET A 8 66.38 -61.29 30.94
C MET A 8 67.07 -62.60 31.21
N ALA A 9 66.72 -63.68 30.51
CA ALA A 9 67.39 -64.97 30.61
C ALA A 9 68.80 -64.92 30.05
N ALA A 10 69.12 -64.05 29.14
CA ALA A 10 70.48 -63.82 28.58
C ALA A 10 71.32 -62.84 29.38
N GLY A 11 70.77 -62.30 30.54
CA GLY A 11 71.47 -61.35 31.40
C GLY A 11 71.53 -59.91 30.87
N ILE A 12 70.72 -59.59 29.86
CA ILE A 12 70.62 -58.25 29.28
C ILE A 12 69.53 -57.51 30.03
N CYS A 13 69.84 -56.71 31.02
CA CYS A 13 68.92 -55.78 31.72
C CYS A 13 68.98 -54.38 31.08
N SER A 14 68.27 -54.23 30.02
CA SER A 14 68.03 -52.86 29.52
C SER A 14 66.78 -52.23 30.20
N TYR A 15 67.00 -51.21 31.01
CA TYR A 15 65.90 -50.39 31.53
C TYR A 15 65.47 -49.43 30.43
N ASP A 16 64.33 -49.70 29.90
CA ASP A 16 63.69 -48.74 28.99
C ASP A 16 63.05 -47.63 29.81
N ASN A 17 63.64 -46.48 29.81
CA ASN A 17 63.15 -45.27 30.52
C ASN A 17 62.15 -44.48 29.71
N SER A 18 61.45 -45.16 28.80
CA SER A 18 60.38 -44.51 28.04
C SER A 18 59.18 -44.16 28.92
N VAL A 19 58.84 -42.91 28.94
CA VAL A 19 57.73 -42.35 29.75
C VAL A 19 56.65 -41.82 28.78
N LEU A 20 55.41 -42.19 29.04
CA LEU A 20 54.26 -41.70 28.32
C LEU A 20 53.78 -40.42 28.98
N GLN A 21 53.63 -39.34 28.20
CA GLN A 21 53.07 -38.06 28.61
C GLN A 21 51.82 -37.79 27.82
N ILE A 22 50.80 -37.24 28.48
CA ILE A 22 49.51 -36.88 27.88
C ILE A 22 49.35 -35.35 27.95
N SER A 23 48.98 -34.77 26.86
CA SER A 23 48.74 -33.33 26.78
C SER A 23 47.39 -33.04 26.12
N PRO A 24 46.57 -32.21 26.73
CA PRO A 24 46.68 -31.59 28.06
C PRO A 24 46.45 -32.58 29.21
N GLU A 25 46.77 -32.18 30.45
CA GLU A 25 46.59 -33.01 31.66
C GLU A 25 45.09 -33.18 32.05
N ALA A 26 44.24 -32.26 31.61
CA ALA A 26 42.80 -32.33 31.74
C ALA A 26 42.11 -31.62 30.59
N LEU A 27 40.95 -32.09 30.16
CA LEU A 27 40.17 -31.50 29.11
C LEU A 27 38.92 -30.83 29.70
N ILE A 28 38.84 -29.50 29.51
CA ILE A 28 37.62 -28.72 29.86
C ILE A 28 37.15 -28.07 28.60
N PHE A 29 35.91 -28.36 28.19
CA PHE A 29 35.33 -27.78 27.00
C PHE A 29 33.85 -27.49 27.15
N GLU A 30 33.38 -26.49 26.41
CA GLU A 30 31.99 -26.17 26.26
C GLU A 30 31.43 -26.77 24.96
N VAL A 31 30.22 -27.32 25.01
CA VAL A 31 29.53 -27.89 23.86
C VAL A 31 28.18 -27.23 23.70
N ALA A 32 27.84 -26.85 22.47
CA ALA A 32 26.54 -26.28 22.19
C ALA A 32 25.45 -27.35 22.32
N GLU A 33 24.31 -27.01 22.92
CA GLU A 33 23.17 -27.91 23.10
C GLU A 33 22.73 -28.52 21.74
N GLY A 34 22.69 -29.85 21.69
CA GLY A 34 22.31 -30.59 20.48
C GLY A 34 23.37 -30.67 19.36
N GLN A 35 24.60 -30.18 19.61
CA GLN A 35 25.71 -30.30 18.66
C GLN A 35 26.82 -31.19 19.20
N ASP A 36 27.50 -31.87 18.30
CA ASP A 36 28.65 -32.69 18.67
C ASP A 36 29.90 -31.83 18.76
N TYR A 37 30.66 -32.01 19.85
CA TYR A 37 31.98 -31.38 20.02
C TYR A 37 33.07 -32.34 19.53
N LYS A 38 33.95 -31.85 18.67
CA LYS A 38 35.12 -32.58 18.18
C LYS A 38 36.35 -31.96 18.81
N GLY A 39 37.11 -32.80 19.51
CA GLY A 39 38.36 -32.44 20.15
C GLY A 39 39.44 -33.48 19.88
N GLU A 40 40.63 -33.17 20.34
CA GLU A 40 41.79 -34.06 20.25
C GLU A 40 42.70 -33.89 21.47
N PHE A 41 43.40 -34.94 21.86
CA PHE A 41 44.48 -34.90 22.82
C PHE A 41 45.67 -35.68 22.26
N PHE A 42 46.83 -35.41 22.87
CA PHE A 42 48.08 -35.95 22.34
C PHE A 42 48.74 -36.86 23.37
N ILE A 43 49.31 -37.93 22.86
CA ILE A 43 50.13 -38.88 23.62
C ILE A 43 51.54 -38.77 23.04
N GLU A 44 52.50 -38.36 23.83
CA GLU A 44 53.92 -38.31 23.45
C GLU A 44 54.72 -39.30 24.33
N ILE A 45 55.63 -39.98 23.70
CA ILE A 45 56.51 -40.93 24.39
C ILE A 45 57.94 -40.42 24.31
N THR A 46 58.51 -40.18 25.50
CA THR A 46 59.91 -39.79 25.65
C THR A 46 60.74 -41.04 25.82
N GLY A 47 61.46 -41.45 24.76
CA GLY A 47 62.31 -42.67 24.71
C GLY A 47 62.44 -43.20 23.29
N GLU A 48 63.14 -44.32 23.13
CA GLU A 48 63.43 -44.93 21.80
C GLU A 48 62.35 -45.93 21.35
N THR A 49 61.47 -46.36 22.25
CA THR A 49 60.44 -47.38 21.96
C THR A 49 59.09 -46.77 21.69
N ALA A 50 58.44 -47.22 20.59
CA ALA A 50 57.08 -46.89 20.32
C ALA A 50 56.13 -47.65 21.28
N ALA A 51 55.11 -47.01 21.81
CA ALA A 51 54.09 -47.66 22.62
C ALA A 51 52.88 -48.04 21.74
N GLU A 52 52.27 -49.18 22.07
CA GLU A 52 50.97 -49.60 21.60
C GLU A 52 49.96 -49.55 22.74
N GLY A 53 48.76 -49.23 22.43
CA GLY A 53 47.73 -49.13 23.46
C GLY A 53 46.30 -48.95 22.90
N THR A 54 45.39 -48.84 23.86
CA THR A 54 43.99 -48.54 23.57
C THR A 54 43.51 -47.43 24.43
N VAL A 55 42.54 -46.66 23.89
CA VAL A 55 41.84 -45.58 24.61
C VAL A 55 40.39 -45.97 24.72
N CYS A 56 39.85 -45.87 25.91
CA CYS A 56 38.41 -45.96 26.16
C CYS A 56 37.94 -44.82 27.07
N SER A 57 36.67 -44.56 27.13
CA SER A 57 36.10 -43.51 27.99
C SER A 57 35.15 -44.11 29.03
N SER A 58 35.19 -43.55 30.21
CA SER A 58 34.17 -43.85 31.26
C SER A 58 32.77 -43.31 30.94
N ASN A 59 32.67 -42.38 29.97
CA ASN A 59 31.39 -41.76 29.57
C ASN A 59 30.99 -42.29 28.17
N PRO A 60 29.79 -42.88 28.01
CA PRO A 60 29.32 -43.48 26.77
C PRO A 60 29.05 -42.44 25.65
N ARG A 61 29.00 -41.16 25.97
CA ARG A 61 28.83 -40.05 25.00
C ARG A 61 30.10 -39.76 24.20
N MET A 62 31.24 -40.30 24.65
CA MET A 62 32.50 -40.14 23.96
C MET A 62 32.67 -41.22 22.87
N GLN A 63 33.00 -40.76 21.66
CA GLN A 63 33.30 -41.63 20.54
C GLN A 63 34.72 -41.36 20.01
N PHE A 64 35.46 -42.41 19.70
CA PHE A 64 36.79 -42.33 19.14
C PHE A 64 36.78 -42.76 17.66
N SER A 65 37.60 -42.10 16.84
CA SER A 65 37.77 -42.49 15.45
C SER A 65 38.59 -43.76 15.35
N SER A 66 39.54 -43.99 16.30
CA SER A 66 40.27 -45.21 16.50
C SER A 66 40.50 -45.42 17.99
N ALA A 67 40.14 -46.61 18.47
CA ALA A 67 40.33 -46.99 19.88
C ALA A 67 41.74 -47.48 20.17
N SER A 68 42.55 -47.85 19.18
CA SER A 68 43.91 -48.35 19.31
C SER A 68 44.92 -47.41 18.68
N PHE A 69 46.08 -47.31 19.28
CA PHE A 69 47.16 -46.49 18.81
C PHE A 69 48.52 -47.21 18.83
N TYR A 70 49.41 -46.78 17.95
CA TYR A 70 50.83 -47.23 17.91
C TYR A 70 51.72 -46.09 17.42
N GLY A 71 52.81 -45.84 18.13
CA GLY A 71 53.75 -44.77 17.74
C GLY A 71 54.43 -44.09 18.91
N THR A 72 55.20 -43.03 18.63
CA THR A 72 55.88 -42.18 19.60
C THR A 72 55.20 -40.82 19.80
N LYS A 73 54.44 -40.36 18.81
CA LYS A 73 53.58 -39.16 18.85
C LYS A 73 52.24 -39.51 18.24
N ILE A 74 51.21 -39.52 19.05
CA ILE A 74 49.87 -39.96 18.68
C ILE A 74 48.88 -38.84 18.97
N THR A 75 48.03 -38.53 17.97
CA THR A 75 46.86 -37.67 18.11
C THR A 75 45.62 -38.55 18.27
N CYS A 76 44.90 -38.33 19.35
CA CYS A 76 43.65 -39.07 19.65
C CYS A 76 42.44 -38.15 19.47
N PRO A 77 41.82 -38.14 18.27
CA PRO A 77 40.60 -37.41 18.03
C PRO A 77 39.40 -38.07 18.68
N PHE A 78 38.55 -37.28 19.32
CA PHE A 78 37.31 -37.75 19.94
C PHE A 78 36.15 -36.86 19.53
N THR A 79 34.95 -37.39 19.66
CA THR A 79 33.69 -36.68 19.47
C THR A 79 32.83 -36.87 20.71
N PHE A 80 32.41 -35.80 21.33
CA PHE A 80 31.43 -35.82 22.41
C PHE A 80 30.06 -35.51 21.89
N ARG A 81 29.07 -36.36 22.15
CA ARG A 81 27.67 -36.17 21.74
C ARG A 81 26.86 -35.49 22.81
N SER A 82 26.29 -34.33 22.50
CA SER A 82 25.43 -33.60 23.41
C SER A 82 23.95 -33.88 23.26
N GLU A 83 23.55 -34.80 22.38
CA GLU A 83 22.17 -35.17 22.15
C GLU A 83 21.43 -35.57 23.43
N GLY A 84 20.29 -34.86 23.73
CA GLY A 84 19.49 -35.09 24.92
C GLY A 84 20.05 -34.47 26.22
N LEU A 85 21.13 -33.66 26.14
CA LEU A 85 21.59 -32.84 27.26
C LEU A 85 21.00 -31.46 27.16
N SER A 86 20.70 -30.85 28.32
CA SER A 86 20.16 -29.51 28.43
C SER A 86 21.22 -28.49 28.86
N GLU A 87 20.99 -27.20 28.61
CA GLU A 87 21.87 -26.12 29.07
C GLU A 87 22.15 -26.22 30.57
N GLY A 88 23.41 -26.03 30.92
CA GLY A 88 23.89 -26.07 32.29
C GLY A 88 24.22 -27.46 32.82
N GLU A 89 23.92 -28.53 32.06
CA GLU A 89 24.37 -29.87 32.43
C GLU A 89 25.88 -30.01 32.28
N VAL A 90 26.46 -30.61 33.27
CA VAL A 90 27.92 -30.89 33.31
C VAL A 90 28.10 -32.42 33.24
N GLN A 91 28.83 -32.84 32.22
CA GLN A 91 29.21 -34.24 32.05
C GLN A 91 30.69 -34.38 32.32
N ALA A 92 31.04 -35.19 33.31
CA ALA A 92 32.41 -35.50 33.65
C ALA A 92 32.73 -36.98 33.40
N GLY A 93 34.00 -37.25 33.19
CA GLY A 93 34.52 -38.59 32.98
C GLY A 93 36.00 -38.56 32.82
N SER A 94 36.60 -39.73 32.47
CA SER A 94 38.00 -39.89 32.14
C SER A 94 38.19 -40.70 30.87
N PHE A 95 39.24 -40.43 30.13
CA PHE A 95 39.79 -41.33 29.13
C PHE A 95 40.76 -42.22 29.81
N HIS A 96 40.49 -43.53 29.74
CA HIS A 96 41.43 -44.57 30.22
C HIS A 96 42.33 -45.00 29.07
N ILE A 97 43.59 -44.72 29.23
CA ILE A 97 44.64 -45.01 28.23
C ILE A 97 45.45 -46.19 28.76
N ILE A 98 45.30 -47.33 28.15
CA ILE A 98 45.98 -48.57 28.51
C ILE A 98 47.07 -48.78 27.46
N SER A 99 48.33 -48.75 27.89
CA SER A 99 49.45 -48.88 26.98
C SER A 99 50.49 -49.90 27.46
N SER A 100 51.39 -50.23 26.56
CA SER A 100 52.55 -51.09 26.93
C SER A 100 53.49 -50.47 27.97
N LEU A 101 53.35 -49.15 28.25
CA LEU A 101 54.11 -48.37 29.23
C LEU A 101 53.36 -48.09 30.54
N GLY A 102 52.13 -48.49 30.67
CA GLY A 102 51.31 -48.30 31.85
C GLY A 102 49.90 -47.84 31.54
N GLU A 103 49.13 -47.60 32.60
CA GLU A 103 47.78 -47.11 32.57
C GLU A 103 47.73 -45.66 33.00
N TYR A 104 46.98 -44.83 32.29
CA TYR A 104 46.87 -43.39 32.52
C TYR A 104 45.41 -42.97 32.39
N ASP A 105 45.04 -41.98 33.20
CA ASP A 105 43.70 -41.40 33.16
C ASP A 105 43.84 -39.93 32.79
N LEU A 106 43.07 -39.50 31.78
CA LEU A 106 42.90 -38.11 31.38
C LEU A 106 41.48 -37.65 31.76
N PRO A 107 41.28 -36.86 32.78
CA PRO A 107 39.99 -36.37 33.14
C PRO A 107 39.46 -35.35 32.14
N PHE A 108 38.13 -35.37 31.90
CA PHE A 108 37.46 -34.35 31.14
C PHE A 108 36.21 -33.88 31.81
N THR A 109 35.84 -32.63 31.49
CA THR A 109 34.59 -31.99 31.87
C THR A 109 34.01 -31.24 30.67
N ALA A 110 32.79 -31.67 30.25
CA ALA A 110 32.03 -31.03 29.20
C ALA A 110 30.86 -30.26 29.83
N THR A 111 30.72 -29.00 29.54
CA THR A 111 29.60 -28.16 29.98
C THR A 111 28.75 -27.82 28.80
N VAL A 112 27.43 -28.08 28.89
CA VAL A 112 26.49 -27.75 27.83
C VAL A 112 26.11 -26.29 27.93
N SER A 113 26.30 -25.52 26.88
CA SER A 113 25.95 -24.11 26.80
C SER A 113 25.12 -23.84 25.56
N ARG A 114 24.40 -22.72 25.56
CA ARG A 114 23.76 -22.17 24.36
C ARG A 114 24.50 -20.93 23.90
N ASP A 115 24.56 -20.76 22.58
CA ASP A 115 25.16 -19.56 21.99
C ASP A 115 24.13 -18.44 21.91
N TYR A 116 23.98 -17.74 23.02
CA TYR A 116 23.07 -16.63 23.12
C TYR A 116 23.64 -15.35 22.52
N ALA A 117 22.77 -14.54 21.93
CA ALA A 117 23.15 -13.23 21.43
C ALA A 117 23.64 -12.32 22.58
N ASN A 118 24.82 -11.71 22.37
CA ASN A 118 25.39 -10.74 23.32
C ASN A 118 24.81 -9.35 23.08
N SER A 119 24.44 -8.69 24.17
CA SER A 119 23.99 -7.31 24.20
C SER A 119 24.81 -6.47 25.17
N SER A 120 24.57 -5.15 25.17
CA SER A 120 25.12 -4.22 26.16
C SER A 120 24.72 -4.56 27.62
N MET A 121 23.63 -5.30 27.79
CA MET A 121 23.14 -5.78 29.08
C MET A 121 23.59 -7.22 29.42
N GLY A 122 24.47 -7.81 28.62
CA GLY A 122 24.92 -9.20 28.72
C GLY A 122 24.26 -10.14 27.73
N LYS A 123 24.36 -11.45 27.97
CA LYS A 123 23.75 -12.48 27.12
C LYS A 123 22.23 -12.47 27.30
N ILE A 124 21.48 -12.47 26.20
CA ILE A 124 20.01 -12.52 26.19
C ILE A 124 19.56 -13.99 26.19
N ARG A 125 19.03 -14.46 27.29
CA ARG A 125 18.65 -15.88 27.52
C ARG A 125 17.14 -16.12 27.49
N THR A 126 16.34 -15.06 27.67
CA THR A 126 14.89 -15.14 27.80
C THR A 126 14.19 -14.00 27.04
N VAL A 127 12.94 -14.23 26.68
CA VAL A 127 12.09 -13.19 26.09
C VAL A 127 11.89 -12.01 27.04
N PHE A 128 11.97 -12.23 28.37
CA PHE A 128 11.88 -11.17 29.36
C PHE A 128 13.14 -10.27 29.32
N GLU A 129 14.34 -10.84 29.26
CA GLU A 129 15.57 -10.08 29.14
C GLU A 129 15.62 -9.31 27.82
N PHE A 130 15.11 -9.91 26.73
CA PHE A 130 14.93 -9.22 25.46
C PHE A 130 13.97 -8.03 25.55
N ALA A 131 12.84 -8.18 26.27
CA ALA A 131 11.93 -7.06 26.50
C ALA A 131 12.59 -5.93 27.31
N ASN A 132 13.41 -6.26 28.32
CA ASN A 132 14.19 -5.28 29.07
C ASN A 132 15.23 -4.58 28.20
N LEU A 133 15.92 -5.31 27.32
CA LEU A 133 16.82 -4.71 26.36
C LEU A 133 16.08 -3.75 25.42
N ALA A 134 14.92 -4.17 24.88
CA ALA A 134 14.11 -3.33 24.01
C ALA A 134 13.59 -2.07 24.73
N HIS A 135 13.31 -2.16 26.02
CA HIS A 135 12.93 -1.00 26.83
C HIS A 135 14.08 0.01 26.96
N ASN A 136 15.31 -0.47 27.17
CA ASN A 136 16.47 0.38 27.39
C ASN A 136 17.16 0.84 26.09
N SER A 137 17.25 -0.04 25.11
CA SER A 137 17.93 0.22 23.82
C SER A 137 17.18 -0.47 22.67
N TYR A 138 16.16 0.19 22.14
CA TYR A 138 15.31 -0.37 21.09
C TYR A 138 16.08 -0.69 19.80
N GLU A 139 17.04 0.16 19.43
CA GLU A 139 17.89 -0.03 18.24
C GLU A 139 18.76 -1.28 18.33
N GLU A 140 19.30 -1.55 19.53
CA GLU A 140 20.08 -2.75 19.77
C GLU A 140 19.21 -4.00 19.76
N ALA A 141 18.02 -3.92 20.36
CA ALA A 141 17.04 -5.01 20.34
C ALA A 141 16.66 -5.39 18.89
N VAL A 142 16.43 -4.42 18.00
CA VAL A 142 16.16 -4.68 16.57
C VAL A 142 17.31 -5.44 15.90
N LYS A 143 18.56 -5.06 16.19
CA LYS A 143 19.73 -5.73 15.64
C LYS A 143 19.84 -7.18 16.13
N ILE A 144 19.59 -7.39 17.42
CA ILE A 144 19.67 -8.72 18.06
C ILE A 144 18.52 -9.60 17.57
N PHE A 145 17.31 -9.06 17.46
CA PHE A 145 16.15 -9.79 16.95
C PHE A 145 16.38 -10.38 15.56
N GLY A 146 17.17 -9.69 14.72
CA GLY A 146 17.53 -10.14 13.38
C GLY A 146 18.68 -11.16 13.30
N ARG A 147 19.35 -11.49 14.42
CA ARG A 147 20.48 -12.41 14.45
C ARG A 147 20.02 -13.87 14.49
N PRO A 148 20.78 -14.79 13.87
CA PRO A 148 20.47 -16.23 13.93
C PRO A 148 20.42 -16.78 15.35
N GLU A 149 21.28 -16.25 16.23
CA GLU A 149 21.43 -16.68 17.63
C GLU A 149 20.19 -16.36 18.47
N PHE A 150 19.34 -15.43 18.03
CA PHE A 150 18.13 -15.05 18.75
C PHE A 150 17.17 -16.22 18.98
N ILE A 151 17.13 -17.19 18.06
CA ILE A 151 16.27 -18.37 18.19
C ILE A 151 16.61 -19.22 19.44
N GLN A 152 17.82 -19.09 19.97
CA GLN A 152 18.32 -19.84 21.12
C GLN A 152 17.65 -19.44 22.45
N ILE A 153 16.96 -18.29 22.48
CA ILE A 153 16.24 -17.86 23.68
C ILE A 153 15.00 -18.70 23.98
N PHE A 154 14.47 -19.40 22.96
CA PHE A 154 13.27 -20.23 23.08
C PHE A 154 13.65 -21.61 23.59
N LYS A 155 13.02 -22.05 24.70
CA LYS A 155 13.12 -23.40 25.20
C LYS A 155 12.16 -24.32 24.46
N PRO A 156 12.31 -25.64 24.52
CA PRO A 156 11.43 -26.60 23.85
C PRO A 156 9.93 -26.44 24.21
N GLN A 157 9.65 -25.87 25.40
CA GLN A 157 8.29 -25.57 25.88
C GLN A 157 7.71 -24.26 25.32
N ASP A 158 8.53 -23.39 24.80
CA ASP A 158 8.15 -22.05 24.30
C ASP A 158 7.74 -22.09 22.81
N THR A 159 7.17 -23.21 22.35
CA THR A 159 6.83 -23.47 20.96
C THR A 159 5.95 -22.38 20.36
N GLN A 160 5.01 -21.83 21.13
CA GLN A 160 4.11 -20.75 20.65
C GLN A 160 4.88 -19.45 20.42
N GLU A 161 5.75 -19.04 21.32
CA GLU A 161 6.57 -17.82 21.20
C GLU A 161 7.55 -17.93 20.02
N GLN A 162 8.14 -19.11 19.85
CA GLN A 162 9.03 -19.42 18.71
C GLN A 162 8.29 -19.35 17.37
N MET A 163 7.06 -19.89 17.27
CA MET A 163 6.24 -19.78 16.07
C MET A 163 5.88 -18.34 15.74
N ILE A 164 5.53 -17.53 16.74
CA ILE A 164 5.27 -16.09 16.57
C ILE A 164 6.53 -15.41 16.01
N TYR A 165 7.70 -15.67 16.59
CA TYR A 165 8.96 -15.12 16.11
C TYR A 165 9.21 -15.49 14.63
N GLN A 166 9.10 -16.76 14.29
CA GLN A 166 9.32 -17.25 12.92
C GLN A 166 8.35 -16.61 11.91
N SER A 167 7.08 -16.40 12.31
CA SER A 167 6.06 -15.79 11.45
C SER A 167 6.33 -14.31 11.18
N LEU A 168 6.90 -13.61 12.16
CA LEU A 168 7.21 -12.18 12.07
C LEU A 168 8.58 -11.90 11.48
N MET A 169 9.49 -12.89 11.50
CA MET A 169 10.88 -12.68 11.08
C MET A 169 10.98 -12.53 9.57
N ARG A 170 11.25 -11.29 9.12
CA ARG A 170 11.53 -10.93 7.73
C ARG A 170 12.84 -10.15 7.66
N ARG A 171 13.60 -10.33 6.61
CA ARG A 171 14.85 -9.57 6.40
C ARG A 171 14.65 -8.47 5.36
N PRO A 172 15.09 -7.24 5.64
CA PRO A 172 15.72 -6.75 6.87
C PRO A 172 14.72 -6.65 8.03
N CYS A 173 15.21 -6.83 9.26
CA CYS A 173 14.40 -6.70 10.47
C CYS A 173 14.02 -5.23 10.72
N THR A 174 12.78 -4.99 11.09
CA THR A 174 12.22 -3.65 11.34
C THR A 174 11.80 -3.46 12.79
N LYS A 175 11.75 -2.20 13.22
CA LYS A 175 11.25 -1.84 14.56
C LYS A 175 9.80 -2.32 14.80
N SER A 176 8.97 -2.27 13.75
CA SER A 176 7.58 -2.73 13.81
C SER A 176 7.46 -4.23 14.11
N GLN A 177 8.38 -5.07 13.58
CA GLN A 177 8.38 -6.51 13.83
C GLN A 177 8.71 -6.84 15.30
N VAL A 178 9.70 -6.11 15.87
CA VAL A 178 10.04 -6.24 17.29
C VAL A 178 8.86 -5.82 18.17
N GLU A 179 8.18 -4.74 17.81
CA GLU A 179 7.00 -4.25 18.51
C GLU A 179 5.88 -5.30 18.50
N GLU A 180 5.53 -5.82 17.32
CA GLU A 180 4.48 -6.83 17.18
C GLU A 180 4.85 -8.15 17.89
N PHE A 181 6.12 -8.53 17.88
CA PHE A 181 6.59 -9.70 18.63
C PHE A 181 6.36 -9.52 20.14
N LEU A 182 6.84 -8.40 20.72
CA LEU A 182 6.71 -8.14 22.16
C LEU A 182 5.25 -8.08 22.63
N ILE A 183 4.37 -7.53 21.79
CA ILE A 183 2.92 -7.51 22.05
C ILE A 183 2.34 -8.93 21.97
N ALA A 184 2.68 -9.69 20.93
CA ALA A 184 2.14 -11.03 20.72
C ALA A 184 2.55 -12.01 21.83
N VAL A 185 3.78 -11.91 22.36
CA VAL A 185 4.27 -12.69 23.49
C VAL A 185 3.85 -12.11 24.86
N LYS A 186 2.99 -11.10 24.88
CA LYS A 186 2.42 -10.46 26.09
C LYS A 186 3.48 -9.88 27.04
N LYS A 187 4.63 -9.49 26.54
CA LYS A 187 5.67 -8.81 27.33
C LYS A 187 5.49 -7.30 27.34
N LYS A 188 4.60 -6.79 26.51
CA LYS A 188 4.33 -5.38 26.33
C LYS A 188 2.89 -5.15 25.91
N LYS A 189 2.32 -4.00 26.26
CA LYS A 189 1.06 -3.51 25.71
C LYS A 189 1.30 -2.73 24.43
N ARG A 190 0.28 -2.62 23.60
CA ARG A 190 0.33 -1.78 22.40
C ARG A 190 0.43 -0.31 22.80
N VAL A 191 1.24 0.45 22.08
CA VAL A 191 1.40 1.88 22.30
C VAL A 191 0.25 2.62 21.61
N TYR A 192 -0.45 3.43 22.38
CA TYR A 192 -1.43 4.39 21.86
C TYR A 192 -0.91 5.81 22.12
N PHE A 193 -1.48 6.75 21.40
CA PHE A 193 -1.16 8.16 21.61
C PHE A 193 -2.44 8.95 21.82
N GLU A 194 -2.32 10.03 22.56
CA GLU A 194 -3.38 10.99 22.83
C GLU A 194 -2.94 12.38 22.36
N ILE A 195 -3.90 13.18 21.98
CA ILE A 195 -3.71 14.56 21.59
C ILE A 195 -4.31 15.44 22.68
N GLU A 196 -3.53 16.39 23.21
CA GLU A 196 -3.98 17.22 24.33
C GLU A 196 -5.16 18.14 23.96
N GLU A 197 -5.22 18.61 22.72
CA GLU A 197 -6.25 19.51 22.25
C GLU A 197 -6.86 19.03 20.92
N ALA A 198 -8.07 18.54 20.96
CA ALA A 198 -8.79 18.05 19.78
C ALA A 198 -9.33 19.18 18.87
N CYS A 199 -9.45 20.41 19.36
CA CYS A 199 -9.94 21.55 18.61
C CYS A 199 -9.13 22.80 18.93
N ARG A 200 -8.80 23.59 17.90
CA ARG A 200 -8.07 24.86 18.04
C ARG A 200 -8.73 25.95 17.24
N GLU A 201 -8.84 27.11 17.85
CA GLU A 201 -9.39 28.28 17.21
C GLU A 201 -8.32 29.37 17.04
N PHE A 202 -8.26 29.95 15.85
CA PHE A 202 -7.39 31.06 15.53
C PHE A 202 -8.20 32.21 14.94
N SER A 203 -7.72 33.43 15.12
CA SER A 203 -8.35 34.63 14.54
C SER A 203 -7.32 35.52 13.90
N ASN A 204 -7.68 36.08 12.72
CA ASN A 204 -6.92 37.11 12.00
C ASN A 204 -5.43 36.77 11.77
N VAL A 205 -5.16 35.67 11.08
CA VAL A 205 -3.80 35.30 10.70
C VAL A 205 -3.42 36.06 9.42
N HIS A 206 -2.40 36.92 9.50
CA HIS A 206 -1.92 37.74 8.38
C HIS A 206 -0.60 37.24 7.80
N GLU A 207 0.20 36.57 8.63
CA GLU A 207 1.50 36.01 8.25
C GLU A 207 1.53 34.50 8.49
N MET A 208 2.52 33.82 7.88
CA MET A 208 2.73 32.40 8.08
C MET A 208 3.12 32.14 9.55
N GLN A 209 2.30 31.39 10.26
CA GLN A 209 2.49 31.11 11.68
C GLN A 209 2.84 29.64 11.89
N LYS A 210 3.89 29.40 12.67
CA LYS A 210 4.24 28.08 13.16
C LYS A 210 3.43 27.77 14.42
N GLN A 211 2.83 26.59 14.42
CA GLN A 211 2.03 26.06 15.53
C GLN A 211 2.52 24.66 15.89
N ILE A 212 2.21 24.26 17.10
CA ILE A 212 2.61 22.95 17.62
C ILE A 212 1.41 22.22 18.21
N ILE A 213 1.39 20.90 18.05
CA ILE A 213 0.43 20.00 18.70
C ILE A 213 1.27 19.04 19.57
N THR A 214 0.89 18.92 20.84
CA THR A 214 1.53 17.97 21.75
C THR A 214 0.84 16.61 21.64
N LEU A 215 1.64 15.59 21.37
CA LEU A 215 1.24 14.19 21.36
C LEU A 215 1.79 13.53 22.63
N ARG A 216 0.97 12.74 23.30
CA ARG A 216 1.36 11.97 24.47
C ARG A 216 1.17 10.50 24.18
N ARG A 217 2.20 9.68 24.43
CA ARG A 217 2.10 8.23 24.36
C ARG A 217 1.86 7.65 25.77
N ASP A 218 1.10 6.57 25.82
CA ASP A 218 0.73 5.87 27.06
C ASP A 218 1.77 4.85 27.50
N GLU A 219 2.59 4.34 26.57
CA GLU A 219 3.50 3.23 26.82
C GLU A 219 4.84 3.44 26.07
N TRP A 220 5.88 2.73 26.46
CA TRP A 220 7.16 2.73 25.77
C TRP A 220 7.10 1.89 24.48
N GLY A 221 8.02 2.09 23.54
CA GLY A 221 8.23 1.26 22.36
C GLY A 221 8.20 1.99 21.05
N TYR A 222 8.06 1.23 19.97
CA TYR A 222 8.05 1.78 18.63
C TYR A 222 6.65 2.29 18.28
N LEU A 223 6.62 3.55 17.85
CA LEU A 223 5.43 4.21 17.35
C LEU A 223 5.84 5.03 16.11
N ALA A 224 5.05 4.94 15.06
CA ALA A 224 5.17 5.76 13.86
C ALA A 224 3.80 6.34 13.55
N ILE A 225 3.68 7.66 13.60
CA ILE A 225 2.44 8.41 13.44
C ILE A 225 2.55 9.20 12.14
N GLU A 226 1.70 8.90 11.17
CA GLU A 226 1.55 9.69 9.95
C GLU A 226 0.71 10.92 10.25
N MET A 227 1.18 12.09 9.80
CA MET A 227 0.50 13.37 9.95
C MET A 227 0.11 13.92 8.58
N GLU A 228 -1.18 14.13 8.36
CA GLU A 228 -1.73 14.63 7.10
C GLU A 228 -2.76 15.74 7.36
N SER A 229 -2.81 16.72 6.48
CA SER A 229 -3.83 17.79 6.50
C SER A 229 -4.76 17.66 5.30
N ASP A 230 -6.06 17.89 5.53
CA ASP A 230 -7.11 17.87 4.50
C ASP A 230 -7.20 19.19 3.70
N VAL A 231 -6.48 20.22 4.13
CA VAL A 231 -6.52 21.56 3.52
C VAL A 231 -5.13 22.10 3.19
N PRO A 232 -4.97 22.85 2.08
CA PRO A 232 -3.66 23.32 1.63
C PRO A 232 -3.09 24.49 2.46
N TRP A 233 -3.89 25.15 3.28
CA TRP A 233 -3.45 26.26 4.13
C TRP A 233 -2.87 25.78 5.48
N ILE A 234 -2.98 24.49 5.80
CA ILE A 234 -2.28 23.84 6.90
C ILE A 234 -1.18 22.97 6.29
N LYS A 235 0.07 23.25 6.63
CA LYS A 235 1.24 22.50 6.15
C LYS A 235 1.93 21.81 7.31
N ALA A 236 1.93 20.51 7.33
CA ALA A 236 2.72 19.74 8.29
C ALA A 236 4.22 19.97 8.03
N ALA A 237 4.99 20.21 9.07
CA ALA A 237 6.45 20.32 8.96
C ALA A 237 7.10 18.96 8.64
N LYS A 238 6.50 17.89 9.15
CA LYS A 238 6.88 16.50 8.87
C LYS A 238 5.61 15.68 8.62
N SER A 239 5.70 14.73 7.72
CA SER A 239 4.61 13.78 7.44
C SER A 239 4.63 12.54 8.34
N LEU A 240 5.74 12.29 9.04
CA LEU A 240 5.93 11.13 9.89
C LEU A 240 6.62 11.54 11.20
N ILE A 241 6.04 11.15 12.33
CA ILE A 241 6.57 11.33 13.67
C ILE A 241 6.88 9.94 14.24
N THR A 242 8.11 9.71 14.66
CA THR A 242 8.54 8.41 15.16
C THR A 242 8.80 8.42 16.66
N SER A 243 8.88 7.25 17.26
CA SER A 243 9.21 7.09 18.69
C SER A 243 10.50 7.78 19.14
N GLY A 244 11.46 8.02 18.20
CA GLY A 244 12.70 8.75 18.49
C GLY A 244 12.52 10.25 18.71
N GLU A 245 11.35 10.82 18.35
CA GLU A 245 11.02 12.23 18.54
C GLU A 245 10.30 12.49 19.87
N PHE A 246 9.97 11.42 20.59
CA PHE A 246 9.38 11.52 21.91
C PHE A 246 10.46 11.76 22.98
N VAL A 247 10.31 12.83 23.74
CA VAL A 247 11.09 13.10 24.95
C VAL A 247 10.24 12.64 26.14
N GLY A 248 10.60 11.48 26.71
CA GLY A 248 9.75 10.80 27.67
C GLY A 248 8.46 10.31 27.01
N SER A 249 7.31 10.75 27.52
CA SER A 249 5.98 10.41 26.98
C SER A 249 5.44 11.42 25.96
N HIS A 250 6.12 12.54 25.69
CA HIS A 250 5.61 13.63 24.87
C HIS A 250 6.43 13.84 23.59
N ALA A 251 5.73 14.12 22.50
CA ALA A 251 6.34 14.59 21.25
C ALA A 251 5.59 15.84 20.74
N VAL A 252 6.26 16.62 19.93
CA VAL A 252 5.72 17.85 19.36
C VAL A 252 5.59 17.70 17.85
N ALA A 253 4.36 17.81 17.37
CA ALA A 253 4.03 17.87 15.96
C ALA A 253 3.93 19.35 15.53
N GLU A 254 4.81 19.76 14.61
CA GLU A 254 4.84 21.13 14.11
C GLU A 254 4.04 21.26 12.81
N TYR A 255 3.28 22.32 12.69
CA TYR A 255 2.59 22.70 11.47
C TYR A 255 2.60 24.21 11.24
N MET A 256 2.36 24.61 10.02
CA MET A 256 2.32 26.02 9.63
C MET A 256 0.95 26.35 9.06
N ILE A 257 0.44 27.52 9.43
CA ILE A 257 -0.77 28.12 8.86
C ILE A 257 -0.33 29.11 7.78
N ASP A 258 -0.72 28.85 6.52
CA ASP A 258 -0.44 29.73 5.38
C ASP A 258 -1.67 30.62 5.10
N PRO A 259 -1.62 31.93 5.38
CA PRO A 259 -2.77 32.82 5.22
C PRO A 259 -3.24 32.99 3.77
N ARG A 260 -2.40 32.66 2.78
CA ARG A 260 -2.72 32.79 1.35
C ARG A 260 -3.83 31.86 0.88
N GLY A 261 -4.07 30.78 1.60
CA GLY A 261 -5.15 29.83 1.32
C GLY A 261 -6.46 30.10 2.05
N LEU A 262 -6.49 31.12 2.92
CA LEU A 262 -7.63 31.43 3.78
C LEU A 262 -8.66 32.31 3.07
N HIS A 263 -9.91 32.15 3.46
CA HIS A 263 -11.00 33.02 3.03
C HIS A 263 -11.58 33.88 4.19
N SER A 264 -12.26 34.94 3.88
CA SER A 264 -12.99 35.68 4.89
C SER A 264 -14.11 34.85 5.51
N GLY A 265 -14.27 34.93 6.83
CA GLY A 265 -15.17 34.10 7.60
C GLY A 265 -14.46 32.93 8.27
N LYS A 266 -15.19 31.88 8.55
CA LYS A 266 -14.67 30.66 9.19
C LYS A 266 -14.03 29.74 8.15
N ASN A 267 -12.76 29.42 8.36
CA ASN A 267 -12.03 28.40 7.61
C ASN A 267 -11.87 27.19 8.51
N PHE A 268 -12.29 26.03 8.05
CA PHE A 268 -12.14 24.78 8.77
C PHE A 268 -11.10 23.91 8.08
N GLY A 269 -10.27 23.28 8.87
CA GLY A 269 -9.28 22.31 8.42
C GLY A 269 -9.07 21.27 9.49
N ARG A 270 -8.57 20.12 9.09
CA ARG A 270 -8.31 19.00 9.99
C ARG A 270 -6.90 18.48 9.75
N ILE A 271 -6.21 18.21 10.83
CA ILE A 271 -4.96 17.44 10.83
C ILE A 271 -5.29 16.06 11.36
N THR A 272 -4.99 15.04 10.58
CA THR A 272 -5.20 13.64 10.94
C THR A 272 -3.86 13.02 11.31
N PHE A 273 -3.82 12.38 12.46
CA PHE A 273 -2.71 11.58 12.96
C PHE A 273 -3.10 10.12 12.88
N ARG A 274 -2.35 9.32 12.14
CA ARG A 274 -2.70 7.93 11.87
C ARG A 274 -1.56 6.99 12.21
N THR A 275 -1.90 5.92 12.89
CA THR A 275 -1.09 4.69 13.01
C THR A 275 -1.88 3.53 12.38
N PRO A 276 -1.31 2.33 12.20
CA PRO A 276 -2.05 1.17 11.72
C PRO A 276 -3.27 0.79 12.56
N PHE A 277 -3.34 1.23 13.82
CA PHE A 277 -4.34 0.80 14.80
C PHE A 277 -5.19 1.93 15.39
N GLN A 278 -4.79 3.19 15.19
CA GLN A 278 -5.44 4.34 15.77
C GLN A 278 -5.44 5.52 14.80
N THR A 279 -6.51 6.29 14.80
CA THR A 279 -6.61 7.55 14.05
C THR A 279 -7.21 8.60 14.96
N GLU A 280 -6.49 9.70 15.12
CA GLU A 280 -6.91 10.88 15.87
C GLU A 280 -6.90 12.11 14.99
N CYS A 281 -7.74 13.08 15.29
CA CYS A 281 -7.89 14.29 14.51
C CYS A 281 -7.87 15.54 15.37
N VAL A 282 -7.22 16.57 14.87
CA VAL A 282 -7.31 17.93 15.43
C VAL A 282 -8.08 18.80 14.46
N GLU A 283 -9.18 19.37 14.90
CA GLU A 283 -9.95 20.32 14.13
C GLU A 283 -9.42 21.75 14.35
N ILE A 284 -9.20 22.44 13.26
CA ILE A 284 -8.68 23.83 13.29
C ILE A 284 -9.73 24.73 12.66
N CYS A 285 -10.25 25.63 13.46
CA CYS A 285 -11.15 26.70 13.03
C CYS A 285 -10.39 28.02 13.00
N LEU A 286 -10.30 28.66 11.84
CA LEU A 286 -9.66 29.95 11.70
C LEU A 286 -10.66 30.97 11.21
N VAL A 287 -10.91 32.02 12.04
CA VAL A 287 -11.84 33.12 11.72
C VAL A 287 -11.05 34.31 11.18
N GLN A 288 -11.22 34.56 9.87
CA GLN A 288 -10.56 35.70 9.21
C GLN A 288 -11.53 36.85 9.04
N LYS A 289 -11.31 37.97 9.75
CA LYS A 289 -12.06 39.18 9.55
C LYS A 289 -11.57 39.88 8.29
N HIS A 290 -12.46 40.48 7.53
CA HIS A 290 -12.30 41.12 6.23
C HIS A 290 -10.89 41.67 5.95
N ALA A 291 -10.19 41.07 5.00
CA ALA A 291 -9.14 41.74 4.26
C ALA A 291 -9.61 41.88 2.82
N ASP A 292 -9.73 43.07 2.29
CA ASP A 292 -10.18 43.33 0.91
C ASP A 292 -9.30 42.63 -0.13
N HIS A 293 -8.01 42.43 0.16
CA HIS A 293 -7.08 41.63 -0.66
C HIS A 293 -7.47 40.16 -0.79
N LEU A 294 -8.03 39.53 0.24
CA LEU A 294 -8.48 38.13 0.19
C LEU A 294 -9.79 37.95 -0.59
N ARG A 295 -10.65 38.97 -0.58
CA ARG A 295 -11.84 39.05 -1.43
C ARG A 295 -11.45 39.16 -2.90
N ALA A 296 -10.53 40.10 -3.21
CA ALA A 296 -10.03 40.29 -4.58
C ALA A 296 -9.37 39.04 -5.12
N GLY A 297 -8.48 38.37 -4.36
CA GLY A 297 -7.82 37.12 -4.78
C GLY A 297 -8.79 35.96 -5.01
N ARG A 298 -9.87 35.87 -4.21
CA ARG A 298 -10.94 34.88 -4.42
C ARG A 298 -11.74 35.19 -5.68
N GLU A 299 -12.07 36.43 -5.90
CA GLU A 299 -12.82 36.82 -7.07
C GLU A 299 -12.04 36.57 -8.34
N VAL A 300 -10.77 36.92 -8.35
CA VAL A 300 -9.83 36.58 -9.44
C VAL A 300 -9.80 35.07 -9.70
N LYS A 301 -9.67 34.25 -8.66
CA LYS A 301 -9.66 32.78 -8.81
C LYS A 301 -10.99 32.26 -9.35
N ARG A 302 -12.12 32.75 -8.85
CA ARG A 302 -13.45 32.37 -9.32
C ARG A 302 -13.63 32.68 -10.80
N LYS A 303 -13.25 33.90 -11.21
CA LYS A 303 -13.35 34.33 -12.61
C LYS A 303 -12.44 33.52 -13.54
N LYS A 304 -11.20 33.18 -13.12
CA LYS A 304 -10.30 32.29 -13.86
C LYS A 304 -10.90 30.88 -14.05
N ILE A 305 -11.56 30.33 -13.01
CA ILE A 305 -12.27 29.06 -13.11
C ILE A 305 -13.45 29.17 -14.09
N GLU A 306 -14.21 30.27 -14.02
CA GLU A 306 -15.35 30.50 -14.91
C GLU A 306 -14.90 30.63 -16.39
N ILE A 307 -13.81 31.33 -16.66
CA ILE A 307 -13.23 31.39 -18.02
C ILE A 307 -12.87 29.99 -18.51
N THR A 308 -12.25 29.18 -17.65
CA THR A 308 -11.92 27.79 -18.02
C THR A 308 -13.18 26.99 -18.32
N ARG A 309 -14.22 27.13 -17.51
CA ARG A 309 -15.52 26.48 -17.71
C ARG A 309 -16.16 26.90 -19.04
N ARG A 310 -16.18 28.22 -19.34
CA ARG A 310 -16.68 28.72 -20.63
C ARG A 310 -15.91 28.17 -21.81
N PHE A 311 -14.59 28.01 -21.68
CA PHE A 311 -13.77 27.39 -22.72
C PHE A 311 -14.12 25.92 -22.92
N LEU A 312 -14.39 25.18 -21.86
CA LEU A 312 -14.88 23.79 -21.94
C LEU A 312 -16.28 23.72 -22.58
N ASP A 313 -17.18 24.63 -22.21
CA ASP A 313 -18.53 24.70 -22.82
C ASP A 313 -18.47 25.02 -24.32
N LEU A 314 -17.56 25.89 -24.76
CA LEU A 314 -17.29 26.11 -26.19
C LEU A 314 -16.74 24.84 -26.86
N GLY A 315 -15.75 24.20 -26.24
CA GLY A 315 -15.12 22.99 -26.78
C GLY A 315 -16.04 21.78 -26.86
N THR A 316 -17.06 21.71 -25.99
CA THR A 316 -18.12 20.69 -25.97
C THR A 316 -19.38 21.07 -26.75
N HIS A 317 -19.38 22.21 -27.44
CA HIS A 317 -20.51 22.73 -28.23
C HIS A 317 -21.78 23.04 -27.41
N LYS A 318 -21.67 23.26 -26.09
CA LYS A 318 -22.76 23.72 -25.24
C LYS A 318 -23.13 25.17 -25.51
N ILE A 319 -22.15 25.97 -25.92
CA ILE A 319 -22.30 27.39 -26.28
C ILE A 319 -21.68 27.68 -27.64
N VAL A 320 -22.20 28.66 -28.34
CA VAL A 320 -21.64 29.11 -29.63
C VAL A 320 -20.53 30.16 -29.43
N ALA A 321 -19.66 30.28 -30.43
CA ALA A 321 -18.46 31.14 -30.35
C ALA A 321 -18.78 32.62 -30.01
N GLY A 322 -19.85 33.20 -30.56
CA GLY A 322 -20.25 34.58 -30.25
C GLY A 322 -20.67 34.81 -28.79
N VAL A 323 -21.42 33.87 -28.20
CA VAL A 323 -21.81 33.91 -26.78
C VAL A 323 -20.58 33.74 -25.90
N TRP A 324 -19.73 32.75 -26.21
CA TRP A 324 -18.47 32.53 -25.52
C TRP A 324 -17.59 33.78 -25.52
N ALA A 325 -17.42 34.41 -26.67
CA ALA A 325 -16.59 35.60 -26.82
C ALA A 325 -17.11 36.76 -25.98
N LYS A 326 -18.44 37.01 -25.98
CA LYS A 326 -19.04 38.06 -25.18
C LYS A 326 -18.84 37.81 -23.68
N GLU A 327 -19.20 36.63 -23.18
CA GLU A 327 -19.13 36.32 -21.74
C GLU A 327 -17.69 36.25 -21.25
N THR A 328 -16.78 35.63 -22.01
CA THR A 328 -15.36 35.54 -21.64
C THR A 328 -14.69 36.92 -21.73
N GLY A 329 -15.05 37.75 -22.70
CA GLY A 329 -14.58 39.13 -22.82
C GLY A 329 -14.93 39.97 -21.59
N GLN A 330 -16.17 39.89 -21.12
CA GLN A 330 -16.61 40.58 -19.89
C GLN A 330 -15.82 40.11 -18.65
N LEU A 331 -15.63 38.81 -18.48
CA LEU A 331 -14.85 38.26 -17.36
C LEU A 331 -13.38 38.72 -17.41
N LEU A 332 -12.79 38.83 -18.61
CA LEU A 332 -11.42 39.31 -18.80
C LEU A 332 -11.30 40.81 -18.53
N ASP A 333 -12.32 41.62 -18.87
CA ASP A 333 -12.36 43.06 -18.51
C ASP A 333 -12.43 43.26 -17.00
N GLU A 334 -13.27 42.49 -16.30
CA GLU A 334 -13.37 42.49 -14.86
C GLU A 334 -12.07 42.02 -14.17
N LEU A 335 -11.39 41.04 -14.74
CA LEU A 335 -10.07 40.57 -14.25
C LEU A 335 -8.99 41.61 -14.46
N HIS A 336 -9.01 42.30 -15.59
CA HIS A 336 -8.06 43.38 -15.88
C HIS A 336 -8.22 44.60 -14.90
N LEU A 337 -9.45 44.88 -14.45
CA LEU A 337 -9.67 45.86 -13.40
C LEU A 337 -9.09 45.42 -12.05
N LEU A 338 -9.10 44.13 -11.74
CA LEU A 338 -8.56 43.60 -10.49
C LEU A 338 -7.03 43.39 -10.52
N GLU A 339 -6.47 43.06 -11.66
CA GLU A 339 -5.02 42.85 -11.90
C GLU A 339 -4.57 43.54 -13.20
N PRO A 340 -4.42 44.88 -13.24
CA PRO A 340 -4.17 45.66 -14.46
C PRO A 340 -2.86 45.28 -15.20
N ASP A 341 -1.83 44.88 -14.43
CA ASP A 341 -0.49 44.58 -14.98
C ASP A 341 -0.36 43.13 -15.50
N ASN A 342 -1.44 42.36 -15.43
CA ASN A 342 -1.39 40.95 -15.79
C ASN A 342 -1.55 40.72 -17.31
N LEU A 343 -0.44 40.58 -18.02
CA LEU A 343 -0.38 40.40 -19.47
C LEU A 343 -1.09 39.13 -19.98
N TRP A 344 -1.40 38.18 -19.11
CA TRP A 344 -2.18 36.99 -19.50
C TRP A 344 -3.59 37.37 -19.98
N TYR A 345 -4.22 38.37 -19.37
CA TYR A 345 -5.57 38.78 -19.73
C TYR A 345 -5.59 39.48 -21.10
N LEU A 346 -4.54 40.26 -21.40
CA LEU A 346 -4.38 40.88 -22.72
C LEU A 346 -4.31 39.84 -23.82
N LEU A 347 -3.47 38.80 -23.66
CA LEU A 347 -3.35 37.71 -24.63
C LEU A 347 -4.61 36.85 -24.70
N ALA A 348 -5.26 36.55 -23.56
CA ALA A 348 -6.52 35.85 -23.56
C ALA A 348 -7.63 36.61 -24.30
N LYS A 349 -7.65 37.93 -24.17
CA LYS A 349 -8.54 38.81 -24.93
C LYS A 349 -8.25 38.81 -26.44
N ALA A 350 -6.97 38.81 -26.84
CA ALA A 350 -6.58 38.61 -28.22
C ALA A 350 -7.08 37.25 -28.77
N GLN A 351 -7.02 36.16 -27.98
CA GLN A 351 -7.58 34.87 -28.39
C GLN A 351 -9.10 34.95 -28.57
N VAL A 352 -9.81 35.63 -27.67
CA VAL A 352 -11.27 35.81 -27.80
C VAL A 352 -11.60 36.52 -29.13
N PHE A 353 -10.89 37.58 -29.46
CA PHE A 353 -11.09 38.31 -30.71
C PHE A 353 -10.78 37.45 -31.94
N LEU A 354 -9.70 36.65 -31.91
CA LEU A 354 -9.36 35.76 -33.03
C LEU A 354 -10.45 34.69 -33.25
N VAL A 355 -10.95 34.08 -32.18
CA VAL A 355 -12.04 33.07 -32.25
C VAL A 355 -13.33 33.69 -32.75
N ASN A 356 -13.62 34.93 -32.38
CA ASN A 356 -14.80 35.69 -32.82
C ASN A 356 -14.61 36.37 -34.19
N LYS A 357 -13.49 36.11 -34.87
CA LYS A 357 -13.14 36.67 -36.20
C LYS A 357 -12.99 38.21 -36.22
N GLN A 358 -12.73 38.83 -35.08
CA GLN A 358 -12.45 40.27 -34.91
C GLN A 358 -10.95 40.53 -35.08
N ARG A 359 -10.48 40.57 -36.32
CA ARG A 359 -9.03 40.61 -36.62
C ARG A 359 -8.35 41.90 -36.19
N GLN A 360 -9.00 43.05 -36.37
CA GLN A 360 -8.41 44.37 -36.02
C GLN A 360 -8.19 44.48 -34.52
N GLU A 361 -9.19 44.10 -33.72
CA GLU A 361 -9.09 44.14 -32.28
C GLU A 361 -8.03 43.16 -31.74
N ALA A 362 -7.91 42.01 -32.39
CA ALA A 362 -6.86 41.05 -32.08
C ALA A 362 -5.46 41.59 -32.36
N GLU A 363 -5.28 42.33 -33.48
CA GLU A 363 -4.02 42.99 -33.83
C GLU A 363 -3.64 44.04 -32.80
N TRP A 364 -4.56 44.90 -32.40
CA TRP A 364 -4.32 45.90 -31.36
C TRP A 364 -3.90 45.26 -30.06
N ALA A 365 -4.57 44.19 -29.62
CA ALA A 365 -4.23 43.47 -28.39
C ALA A 365 -2.85 42.81 -28.48
N LEU A 366 -2.49 42.22 -29.62
CA LEU A 366 -1.17 41.57 -29.86
C LEU A 366 -0.05 42.60 -29.94
N ASP A 367 -0.28 43.76 -30.59
CA ASP A 367 0.73 44.83 -30.72
C ASP A 367 0.96 45.58 -29.38
N ALA A 368 -0.02 45.62 -28.52
CA ALA A 368 0.13 46.14 -27.17
C ALA A 368 1.00 45.25 -26.25
N PHE A 369 1.28 43.98 -26.67
CA PHE A 369 2.13 43.07 -25.89
C PHE A 369 3.61 43.53 -25.94
N PRO A 370 4.29 43.71 -24.77
CA PRO A 370 5.64 44.23 -24.70
C PRO A 370 6.69 43.19 -25.11
N LYS A 371 6.71 42.75 -26.37
CA LYS A 371 7.54 41.68 -26.91
C LYS A 371 9.05 41.84 -26.71
N HIS A 372 9.54 43.06 -26.54
CA HIS A 372 10.97 43.35 -26.31
C HIS A 372 11.39 43.17 -24.85
N LYS A 373 10.49 43.36 -23.93
CA LYS A 373 10.71 43.22 -22.48
C LYS A 373 10.34 41.83 -21.95
N ALA A 374 9.60 41.04 -22.73
CA ALA A 374 9.13 39.74 -22.32
C ALA A 374 10.26 38.69 -22.25
N ASN A 375 10.25 37.86 -21.22
CA ASN A 375 11.15 36.71 -21.17
C ASN A 375 10.80 35.71 -22.29
N LYS A 376 11.71 35.60 -23.26
CA LYS A 376 11.55 34.77 -24.47
C LYS A 376 11.46 33.25 -24.21
N GLU A 377 11.72 32.80 -22.96
CA GLU A 377 11.61 31.42 -22.54
C GLU A 377 10.38 31.16 -21.64
N SER A 378 9.54 32.17 -21.43
CA SER A 378 8.33 32.06 -20.62
C SER A 378 7.17 31.42 -21.38
N VAL A 379 6.27 30.78 -20.64
CA VAL A 379 5.00 30.25 -21.15
C VAL A 379 4.15 31.37 -21.77
N LEU A 380 4.16 32.54 -21.15
CA LEU A 380 3.44 33.73 -21.64
C LEU A 380 3.93 34.16 -23.04
N TYR A 381 5.25 34.15 -23.27
CA TYR A 381 5.81 34.46 -24.60
C TYR A 381 5.48 33.37 -25.62
N ALA A 382 5.50 32.10 -25.23
CA ALA A 382 5.04 30.99 -26.07
C ALA A 382 3.57 31.18 -26.50
N TYR A 383 2.72 31.63 -25.56
CA TYR A 383 1.32 31.91 -25.85
C TYR A 383 1.15 33.07 -26.82
N TYR A 384 1.91 34.16 -26.65
CA TYR A 384 1.94 35.25 -27.61
C TYR A 384 2.30 34.75 -29.03
N LEU A 385 3.37 33.98 -29.16
CA LEU A 385 3.79 33.40 -30.44
C LEU A 385 2.70 32.50 -31.06
N TYR A 386 2.05 31.67 -30.25
CA TYR A 386 0.92 30.84 -30.68
C TYR A 386 -0.21 31.69 -31.28
N LEU A 387 -0.60 32.77 -30.61
CA LEU A 387 -1.66 33.67 -31.11
C LEU A 387 -1.25 34.37 -32.42
N CYS A 388 0.02 34.71 -32.55
CA CYS A 388 0.53 35.27 -33.80
C CYS A 388 0.41 34.27 -34.98
N THR A 389 0.56 32.97 -34.77
CA THR A 389 0.34 31.94 -35.81
C THR A 389 -1.13 31.83 -36.23
N LEU A 390 -2.07 32.09 -35.30
CA LEU A 390 -3.50 32.13 -35.64
C LEU A 390 -3.88 33.35 -36.47
N ARG A 391 -3.13 34.47 -36.34
CA ARG A 391 -3.27 35.69 -37.14
C ARG A 391 -2.69 35.49 -38.54
N GLU A 392 -1.47 34.95 -38.60
CA GLU A 392 -0.73 34.73 -39.84
C GLU A 392 -0.37 33.25 -39.99
N PRO A 393 -1.22 32.45 -40.65
CA PRO A 393 -1.03 31.00 -40.76
C PRO A 393 -0.05 30.62 -41.91
N GLU A 394 1.06 31.35 -42.08
CA GLU A 394 2.09 31.01 -43.04
C GLU A 394 2.90 29.80 -42.53
N VAL A 395 3.04 28.77 -43.35
CA VAL A 395 3.65 27.47 -42.98
C VAL A 395 5.09 27.64 -42.46
N SER A 396 5.89 28.50 -43.11
CA SER A 396 7.27 28.77 -42.70
C SER A 396 7.34 29.40 -41.29
N TYR A 397 6.45 30.36 -41.03
CA TYR A 397 6.33 31.02 -39.74
C TYR A 397 5.82 30.08 -38.63
N VAL A 398 4.77 29.32 -38.92
CA VAL A 398 4.22 28.31 -38.01
C VAL A 398 5.29 27.31 -37.60
N ASN A 399 6.07 26.78 -38.55
CA ASN A 399 7.16 25.82 -38.26
C ASN A 399 8.25 26.42 -37.36
N LYS A 400 8.63 27.67 -37.59
CA LYS A 400 9.60 28.41 -36.76
C LYS A 400 9.09 28.59 -35.34
N VAL A 401 7.83 28.99 -35.18
CA VAL A 401 7.18 29.16 -33.87
C VAL A 401 7.03 27.82 -33.15
N THR A 402 6.59 26.78 -33.86
CA THR A 402 6.49 25.41 -33.32
C THR A 402 7.83 24.94 -32.76
N GLY A 403 8.92 25.12 -33.50
CA GLY A 403 10.27 24.77 -33.03
C GLY A 403 10.68 25.54 -31.78
N ARG A 404 10.24 26.79 -31.65
CA ARG A 404 10.52 27.59 -30.45
C ARG A 404 9.70 27.16 -29.24
N ILE A 405 8.40 26.96 -29.41
CA ILE A 405 7.50 26.45 -28.32
C ILE A 405 7.95 25.05 -27.88
N ARG A 406 8.37 24.19 -28.81
CA ARG A 406 8.93 22.86 -28.50
C ARG A 406 10.17 22.95 -27.61
N LYS A 407 11.08 23.91 -27.84
CA LYS A 407 12.24 24.15 -26.96
C LYS A 407 11.85 24.59 -25.57
N ILE A 408 10.85 25.46 -25.43
CA ILE A 408 10.33 25.91 -24.12
C ILE A 408 9.66 24.73 -23.41
N TYR A 409 8.87 23.94 -24.13
CA TYR A 409 8.22 22.74 -23.59
C TYR A 409 9.23 21.67 -23.13
N GLN A 410 10.36 21.47 -23.83
CA GLN A 410 11.40 20.53 -23.41
C GLN A 410 11.98 20.86 -22.02
N LYS A 411 12.00 22.15 -21.64
CA LYS A 411 12.42 22.61 -20.32
C LYS A 411 11.33 22.42 -19.26
N ASN A 412 10.05 22.43 -19.67
CA ASN A 412 8.87 22.38 -18.79
C ASN A 412 7.88 21.31 -19.29
N LYS A 413 8.30 20.05 -19.33
CA LYS A 413 7.53 18.92 -19.88
C LYS A 413 6.21 18.61 -19.14
N GLU A 414 6.04 19.14 -17.95
CA GLU A 414 4.82 18.98 -17.15
C GLU A 414 3.77 20.06 -17.44
N ASP A 415 4.14 21.10 -18.21
CA ASP A 415 3.21 22.19 -18.52
C ASP A 415 2.19 21.77 -19.57
N ASN A 416 0.95 21.62 -19.13
CA ASN A 416 -0.17 21.21 -19.96
C ASN A 416 -0.60 22.27 -20.98
N PHE A 417 -0.33 23.56 -20.72
CA PHE A 417 -0.71 24.62 -21.64
C PHE A 417 0.26 24.70 -22.82
N LEU A 418 1.56 24.56 -22.58
CA LEU A 418 2.56 24.44 -23.66
C LEU A 418 2.27 23.20 -24.53
N PHE A 419 1.96 22.08 -23.89
CA PHE A 419 1.59 20.86 -24.60
C PHE A 419 0.32 21.06 -25.45
N TRP A 420 -0.69 21.72 -24.89
CA TRP A 420 -1.94 22.03 -25.60
C TRP A 420 -1.68 22.88 -26.86
N MET A 421 -0.84 23.92 -26.77
CA MET A 421 -0.45 24.72 -27.96
C MET A 421 0.21 23.87 -29.03
N LEU A 422 1.12 22.96 -28.63
CA LEU A 422 1.80 22.06 -29.57
C LEU A 422 0.84 21.06 -30.24
N LEU A 423 -0.22 20.64 -29.57
CA LEU A 423 -1.25 19.78 -30.18
C LEU A 423 -1.92 20.42 -31.38
N PHE A 424 -1.88 21.76 -31.54
CA PHE A 424 -2.47 22.47 -32.69
C PHE A 424 -1.43 22.89 -33.72
N LEU A 425 -0.18 23.14 -33.32
CA LEU A 425 0.88 23.62 -34.17
C LEU A 425 1.74 22.52 -34.78
N ASP A 426 1.93 21.42 -34.07
CA ASP A 426 2.92 20.40 -34.43
C ASP A 426 2.28 19.31 -35.29
N GLU A 427 2.68 19.29 -36.61
CA GLU A 427 2.19 18.31 -37.58
C GLU A 427 2.53 16.86 -37.18
N GLU A 428 3.69 16.62 -36.55
CA GLU A 428 4.06 15.28 -36.08
C GLU A 428 3.13 14.77 -34.99
N MET A 429 2.68 15.66 -34.10
CA MET A 429 1.68 15.32 -33.08
C MET A 429 0.30 15.06 -33.69
N ASN A 430 0.02 15.66 -34.84
CA ASN A 430 -1.27 15.57 -35.54
C ASN A 430 -1.32 14.49 -36.62
N ARG A 431 -0.28 13.68 -36.77
CA ARG A 431 -0.14 12.67 -37.86
C ARG A 431 -1.30 11.68 -37.90
N SER A 432 -1.81 11.28 -36.74
CA SER A 432 -3.02 10.45 -36.62
C SER A 432 -3.77 10.73 -35.30
N ARG A 433 -5.07 10.44 -35.29
CA ARG A 433 -5.91 10.57 -34.11
C ARG A 433 -5.40 9.68 -32.97
N SER A 434 -5.01 8.46 -33.28
CA SER A 434 -4.44 7.52 -32.31
C SER A 434 -3.15 8.07 -31.67
N ARG A 435 -2.23 8.59 -32.50
CA ARG A 435 -0.98 9.20 -32.01
C ARG A 435 -1.25 10.40 -31.09
N ARG A 436 -2.18 11.27 -31.50
CA ARG A 436 -2.58 12.43 -30.69
C ARG A 436 -3.16 12.02 -29.35
N LEU A 437 -4.02 11.00 -29.33
CA LEU A 437 -4.61 10.47 -28.09
C LEU A 437 -3.54 9.88 -27.16
N GLU A 438 -2.59 9.12 -27.71
CA GLU A 438 -1.48 8.56 -26.95
C GLU A 438 -0.59 9.65 -26.33
N LEU A 439 -0.30 10.72 -27.05
CA LEU A 439 0.47 11.85 -26.54
C LEU A 439 -0.24 12.57 -25.40
N ILE A 440 -1.57 12.76 -25.51
CA ILE A 440 -2.38 13.33 -24.44
C ILE A 440 -2.35 12.41 -23.20
N ALA A 441 -2.48 11.09 -23.38
CA ALA A 441 -2.42 10.14 -22.29
C ALA A 441 -1.06 10.17 -21.57
N ARG A 442 0.04 10.25 -22.31
CA ARG A 442 1.40 10.38 -21.76
C ARG A 442 1.61 11.70 -21.01
N GLN A 443 1.05 12.79 -21.52
CA GLN A 443 1.13 14.10 -20.86
C GLN A 443 0.40 14.10 -19.54
N LEU A 444 -0.83 13.59 -19.50
CA LEU A 444 -1.64 13.48 -18.28
C LEU A 444 -1.04 12.49 -17.26
N ALA A 445 -0.25 11.52 -17.70
CA ALA A 445 0.49 10.62 -16.80
C ALA A 445 1.71 11.29 -16.13
N ARG A 446 2.28 12.34 -16.76
CA ARG A 446 3.46 13.07 -16.25
C ARG A 446 3.09 14.27 -15.40
N GLY A 447 2.04 14.98 -15.79
CA GLY A 447 1.65 16.26 -15.21
C GLY A 447 0.41 16.17 -14.32
N LYS A 448 -0.08 17.35 -13.93
CA LYS A 448 -1.34 17.49 -13.22
C LYS A 448 -2.52 17.24 -14.17
N ASP A 449 -3.63 16.75 -13.62
CA ASP A 449 -4.88 16.60 -14.37
C ASP A 449 -5.31 17.95 -15.00
N SER A 450 -5.73 17.89 -16.26
CA SER A 450 -6.17 19.07 -17.01
C SER A 450 -7.51 18.81 -17.69
N PRO A 451 -8.58 19.51 -17.28
CA PRO A 451 -9.89 19.39 -17.93
C PRO A 451 -9.87 19.70 -19.42
N VAL A 452 -9.01 20.62 -19.85
CA VAL A 452 -8.83 20.98 -21.25
C VAL A 452 -8.26 19.80 -22.05
N LEU A 453 -7.28 19.09 -21.51
CA LEU A 453 -6.73 17.90 -22.15
C LEU A 453 -7.71 16.72 -22.16
N TYR A 454 -8.54 16.59 -21.14
CA TYR A 454 -9.65 15.61 -21.15
C TYR A 454 -10.66 15.93 -22.25
N MET A 455 -11.02 17.20 -22.41
CA MET A 455 -11.89 17.65 -23.49
C MET A 455 -11.29 17.33 -24.86
N GLU A 456 -9.99 17.63 -25.09
CA GLU A 456 -9.32 17.32 -26.35
C GLU A 456 -9.27 15.80 -26.62
N ALA A 457 -8.97 15.00 -25.62
CA ALA A 457 -9.02 13.54 -25.73
C ALA A 457 -10.43 13.06 -26.05
N TYR A 458 -11.43 13.56 -25.36
CA TYR A 458 -12.82 13.21 -25.61
C TYR A 458 -13.29 13.58 -27.02
N ARG A 459 -12.91 14.76 -27.53
CA ARG A 459 -13.21 15.18 -28.91
C ARG A 459 -12.60 14.24 -29.97
N ILE A 460 -11.42 13.69 -29.70
CA ILE A 460 -10.81 12.67 -30.57
C ILE A 460 -11.62 11.39 -30.52
N LEU A 461 -11.98 10.91 -29.32
CA LEU A 461 -12.78 9.71 -29.12
C LEU A 461 -14.20 9.85 -29.70
N GLN A 462 -14.81 11.03 -29.62
CA GLN A 462 -16.11 11.30 -30.21
C GLN A 462 -16.12 11.16 -31.74
N LYS A 463 -15.00 11.54 -32.39
CA LYS A 463 -14.82 11.37 -33.84
C LYS A 463 -14.48 9.94 -34.24
N ASP A 464 -13.91 9.16 -33.34
CA ASP A 464 -13.55 7.76 -33.55
C ASP A 464 -13.63 7.00 -32.21
N PRO A 465 -14.83 6.50 -31.86
CA PRO A 465 -15.05 5.77 -30.60
C PRO A 465 -14.22 4.49 -30.47
N TYR A 466 -13.79 3.88 -31.57
CA TYR A 466 -13.00 2.65 -31.55
C TYR A 466 -11.56 2.86 -31.03
N LEU A 467 -11.08 4.11 -30.97
CA LEU A 467 -9.83 4.43 -30.28
C LEU A 467 -9.90 4.23 -28.77
N LEU A 468 -11.10 4.12 -28.21
CA LEU A 468 -11.34 3.66 -26.87
C LEU A 468 -11.29 2.12 -26.85
N ALA A 469 -10.08 1.57 -27.01
CA ALA A 469 -9.86 0.15 -27.22
C ALA A 469 -9.76 -0.65 -25.91
N HIS A 470 -9.35 -0.02 -24.81
CA HIS A 470 -9.09 -0.71 -23.54
C HIS A 470 -9.57 0.08 -22.31
N ALA A 471 -9.96 -0.64 -21.25
CA ALA A 471 -10.39 -0.08 -19.97
C ALA A 471 -9.21 0.45 -19.12
N SER A 472 -8.42 1.37 -19.69
CA SER A 472 -7.24 1.94 -19.05
C SER A 472 -7.59 3.01 -18.00
N ALA A 473 -6.63 3.35 -17.13
CA ALA A 473 -6.76 4.46 -16.18
C ALA A 473 -6.99 5.81 -16.90
N PHE A 474 -6.41 6.00 -18.08
CA PHE A 474 -6.64 7.16 -18.92
C PHE A 474 -8.07 7.19 -19.45
N ALA A 475 -8.56 6.08 -20.02
CA ALA A 475 -9.95 5.96 -20.49
C ALA A 475 -10.95 6.29 -19.38
N ARG A 476 -10.74 5.73 -18.18
CA ARG A 476 -11.56 6.00 -16.99
C ARG A 476 -11.61 7.51 -16.64
N LYS A 477 -10.46 8.21 -16.65
CA LYS A 477 -10.40 9.64 -16.34
C LYS A 477 -11.14 10.49 -17.39
N VAL A 478 -10.96 10.18 -18.66
CA VAL A 478 -11.62 10.90 -19.77
C VAL A 478 -13.13 10.68 -19.74
N LEU A 479 -13.58 9.44 -19.56
CA LEU A 479 -15.01 9.11 -19.48
C LEU A 479 -15.66 9.71 -18.22
N ASN A 480 -14.98 9.68 -17.07
CA ASN A 480 -15.47 10.33 -15.86
C ASN A 480 -15.62 11.85 -16.03
N TRP A 481 -14.66 12.49 -16.71
CA TRP A 481 -14.79 13.89 -17.07
C TRP A 481 -16.01 14.13 -17.97
N ALA A 482 -16.17 13.34 -19.03
CA ALA A 482 -17.29 13.46 -19.96
C ALA A 482 -18.66 13.19 -19.27
N ALA A 483 -18.70 12.27 -18.32
CA ALA A 483 -19.89 12.00 -17.49
C ALA A 483 -20.27 13.21 -16.64
N LYS A 484 -19.31 13.78 -15.93
CA LYS A 484 -19.52 14.98 -15.08
C LYS A 484 -19.93 16.20 -15.87
N GLU A 485 -19.42 16.35 -17.08
CA GLU A 485 -19.78 17.42 -17.99
C GLU A 485 -21.10 17.14 -18.76
N LEU A 486 -21.69 15.97 -18.58
CA LEU A 486 -22.95 15.55 -19.27
C LEU A 486 -22.83 15.62 -20.81
N VAL A 487 -21.68 15.24 -21.36
CA VAL A 487 -21.38 15.32 -22.81
C VAL A 487 -21.17 13.95 -23.46
N ILE A 488 -21.38 12.86 -22.73
CA ILE A 488 -21.19 11.51 -23.28
C ILE A 488 -22.10 11.32 -24.50
N SER A 489 -21.52 10.99 -25.66
CA SER A 489 -22.29 10.62 -26.86
C SER A 489 -22.74 9.17 -26.79
N ARG A 490 -23.79 8.83 -27.58
CA ARG A 490 -24.36 7.48 -27.63
C ARG A 490 -23.34 6.42 -28.04
N GLU A 491 -22.50 6.74 -29.01
CA GLU A 491 -21.46 5.85 -29.52
C GLU A 491 -20.38 5.60 -28.47
N ILE A 492 -19.96 6.63 -27.74
CA ILE A 492 -19.00 6.52 -26.63
C ILE A 492 -19.63 5.72 -25.47
N ALA A 493 -20.92 5.94 -25.15
CA ALA A 493 -21.60 5.17 -24.12
C ALA A 493 -21.63 3.67 -24.45
N ARG A 494 -21.94 3.32 -25.70
CA ARG A 494 -21.89 1.92 -26.17
C ARG A 494 -20.46 1.35 -26.09
N GLN A 495 -19.46 2.11 -26.52
CA GLN A 495 -18.08 1.66 -26.45
C GLN A 495 -17.62 1.48 -24.98
N ALA A 496 -17.98 2.38 -24.08
CA ALA A 496 -17.71 2.25 -22.65
C ALA A 496 -18.34 0.97 -22.05
N CYS A 497 -19.57 0.64 -22.46
CA CYS A 497 -20.21 -0.61 -22.04
C CYS A 497 -19.53 -1.86 -22.59
N ARG A 498 -18.95 -1.80 -23.80
CA ARG A 498 -18.16 -2.92 -24.38
C ARG A 498 -16.85 -3.16 -23.65
N LEU A 499 -16.28 -2.12 -23.02
CA LEU A 499 -15.08 -2.24 -22.22
C LEU A 499 -15.33 -2.82 -20.81
N GLU A 500 -16.58 -2.91 -20.37
CA GLU A 500 -16.93 -3.42 -19.03
C GLU A 500 -16.29 -4.78 -18.73
N PRO A 501 -16.27 -5.78 -19.63
CA PRO A 501 -15.63 -7.07 -19.38
C PRO A 501 -14.12 -7.01 -19.15
N GLU A 502 -13.44 -6.00 -19.67
CA GLU A 502 -11.98 -5.84 -19.55
C GLU A 502 -11.54 -5.21 -18.22
N ILE A 503 -12.49 -4.68 -17.41
CA ILE A 503 -12.17 -4.03 -16.15
C ILE A 503 -11.72 -5.09 -15.14
N ALA A 504 -10.43 -5.07 -14.79
CA ALA A 504 -9.79 -6.09 -13.96
C ALA A 504 -10.08 -5.95 -12.46
N GLU A 505 -10.48 -4.74 -12.00
CA GLU A 505 -10.69 -4.43 -10.59
C GLU A 505 -11.90 -3.53 -10.40
N TYR A 506 -12.59 -3.68 -9.26
CA TYR A 506 -13.66 -2.75 -8.91
C TYR A 506 -13.12 -1.33 -8.74
N HIS A 507 -13.73 -0.39 -9.42
CA HIS A 507 -13.43 1.01 -9.25
C HIS A 507 -14.71 1.86 -9.26
N PRO A 508 -14.98 2.65 -8.20
CA PRO A 508 -16.22 3.43 -8.10
C PRO A 508 -16.47 4.34 -9.31
N ILE A 509 -15.43 4.90 -9.90
CA ILE A 509 -15.54 5.78 -11.07
C ILE A 509 -16.10 5.03 -12.29
N TRP A 510 -15.71 3.77 -12.52
CA TRP A 510 -16.28 2.99 -13.62
C TRP A 510 -17.77 2.76 -13.43
N TYR A 511 -18.19 2.47 -12.19
CA TYR A 511 -19.61 2.37 -11.87
C TYR A 511 -20.37 3.67 -12.20
N GLU A 512 -19.86 4.81 -11.74
CA GLU A 512 -20.47 6.13 -12.02
C GLU A 512 -20.53 6.44 -13.53
N VAL A 513 -19.47 6.10 -14.28
CA VAL A 513 -19.45 6.26 -15.75
C VAL A 513 -20.55 5.41 -16.41
N LEU A 514 -20.68 4.12 -16.04
CA LEU A 514 -21.71 3.25 -16.60
C LEU A 514 -23.13 3.73 -16.24
N VAL A 515 -23.33 4.21 -15.01
CA VAL A 515 -24.61 4.83 -14.59
C VAL A 515 -24.90 6.05 -15.43
N SER A 516 -23.94 6.97 -15.61
CA SER A 516 -24.10 8.17 -16.44
C SER A 516 -24.40 7.83 -17.92
N CYS A 517 -23.81 6.74 -18.44
CA CYS A 517 -24.16 6.25 -19.79
C CYS A 517 -25.64 5.84 -19.87
N TYR A 518 -26.16 5.16 -18.86
CA TYR A 518 -27.55 4.75 -18.83
C TYR A 518 -28.51 5.93 -18.61
N GLU A 519 -28.15 6.86 -17.75
CA GLU A 519 -28.95 8.09 -17.52
C GLU A 519 -29.09 8.93 -18.78
N ALA A 520 -27.99 9.04 -19.57
CA ALA A 520 -28.01 9.73 -20.84
C ALA A 520 -28.76 8.94 -21.94
N TYR A 521 -28.62 7.62 -21.96
CA TYR A 521 -29.22 6.73 -22.96
C TYR A 521 -29.76 5.47 -22.30
N PRO A 522 -31.06 5.42 -21.91
CA PRO A 522 -31.64 4.32 -21.14
C PRO A 522 -31.90 3.08 -22.02
N GLU A 523 -30.88 2.54 -22.64
CA GLU A 523 -30.89 1.35 -23.49
C GLU A 523 -30.57 0.07 -22.71
N LYS A 524 -31.03 -1.07 -23.21
CA LYS A 524 -30.76 -2.39 -22.57
C LYS A 524 -29.27 -2.72 -22.50
N GLU A 525 -28.46 -2.27 -23.45
CA GLU A 525 -27.02 -2.50 -23.50
C GLU A 525 -26.30 -1.85 -22.30
N MET A 526 -26.64 -0.59 -22.00
CA MET A 526 -26.09 0.15 -20.87
C MET A 526 -26.51 -0.46 -19.53
N LEU A 527 -27.79 -0.81 -19.41
CA LEU A 527 -28.30 -1.47 -18.21
C LEU A 527 -27.63 -2.84 -17.97
N ARG A 528 -27.41 -3.59 -19.05
CA ARG A 528 -26.67 -4.86 -19.00
C ARG A 528 -25.26 -4.66 -18.45
N ALA A 529 -24.54 -3.66 -18.93
CA ALA A 529 -23.19 -3.36 -18.49
C ALA A 529 -23.14 -3.00 -16.99
N ILE A 530 -24.11 -2.19 -16.50
CA ILE A 530 -24.20 -1.88 -15.06
C ILE A 530 -24.43 -3.16 -14.25
N CYS A 531 -25.42 -3.97 -14.63
CA CYS A 531 -25.75 -5.20 -13.91
C CYS A 531 -24.56 -6.17 -13.92
N SER A 532 -23.93 -6.39 -15.09
CA SER A 532 -22.76 -7.27 -15.23
C SER A 532 -21.59 -6.80 -14.37
N TYR A 533 -21.29 -5.49 -14.40
CA TYR A 533 -20.24 -4.88 -13.56
C TYR A 533 -20.52 -5.09 -12.08
N CYS A 534 -21.73 -4.74 -11.62
CA CYS A 534 -22.10 -4.89 -10.21
C CYS A 534 -22.08 -6.35 -9.75
N MET A 535 -22.55 -7.30 -10.56
CA MET A 535 -22.53 -8.72 -10.22
C MET A 535 -21.10 -9.29 -10.15
N ARG A 536 -20.25 -8.94 -11.11
CA ARG A 536 -18.85 -9.37 -11.12
C ARG A 536 -18.11 -9.01 -9.86
N TRP A 537 -18.37 -7.82 -9.32
CA TRP A 537 -17.73 -7.30 -8.13
C TRP A 537 -18.53 -7.49 -6.85
N ASN A 538 -19.55 -8.35 -6.89
CA ASN A 538 -20.40 -8.66 -5.73
C ASN A 538 -20.97 -7.40 -5.06
N CYS A 539 -21.36 -6.41 -5.87
CA CYS A 539 -21.96 -5.17 -5.39
C CYS A 539 -23.42 -5.43 -5.04
N TYR A 540 -23.68 -5.88 -3.82
CA TYR A 540 -25.02 -6.13 -3.30
C TYR A 540 -25.39 -5.06 -2.27
N GLY A 541 -26.67 -4.72 -2.20
CA GLY A 541 -27.20 -3.73 -1.27
C GLY A 541 -28.15 -2.74 -1.94
N GLU A 542 -28.76 -1.88 -1.12
CA GLU A 542 -29.87 -1.00 -1.52
C GLU A 542 -29.49 -0.05 -2.69
N ARG A 543 -28.27 0.45 -2.71
CA ARG A 543 -27.77 1.32 -3.80
C ARG A 543 -27.77 0.66 -5.17
N TYR A 544 -27.55 -0.65 -5.23
CA TYR A 544 -27.44 -1.39 -6.49
C TYR A 544 -28.75 -2.12 -6.84
N PHE A 545 -29.64 -2.31 -5.88
CA PHE A 545 -30.90 -3.03 -6.04
C PHE A 545 -31.76 -2.50 -7.20
N GLN A 546 -31.82 -1.16 -7.35
CA GLN A 546 -32.58 -0.53 -8.43
C GLN A 546 -32.19 -1.02 -9.83
N TRP A 547 -30.90 -1.31 -10.06
CA TRP A 547 -30.40 -1.78 -11.35
C TRP A 547 -30.84 -3.22 -11.63
N TYR A 548 -30.78 -4.08 -10.64
CA TYR A 548 -31.25 -5.45 -10.76
C TYR A 548 -32.76 -5.50 -10.92
N GLN A 549 -33.49 -4.67 -10.19
CA GLN A 549 -34.94 -4.53 -10.33
C GLN A 549 -35.31 -4.10 -11.75
N LEU A 550 -34.70 -3.03 -12.25
CA LEU A 550 -34.91 -2.52 -13.60
C LEU A 550 -34.49 -3.52 -14.67
N GLY A 551 -33.41 -4.29 -14.40
CA GLY A 551 -32.96 -5.38 -15.26
C GLY A 551 -34.01 -6.47 -15.43
N LEU A 552 -34.68 -6.88 -14.36
CA LEU A 552 -35.77 -7.84 -14.40
C LEU A 552 -37.00 -7.28 -15.11
N GLU A 553 -37.38 -6.02 -14.87
CA GLU A 553 -38.48 -5.33 -15.52
C GLU A 553 -38.31 -5.22 -17.04
N LYS A 554 -37.08 -5.00 -17.49
CA LYS A 554 -36.69 -4.94 -18.92
C LYS A 554 -36.38 -6.30 -19.53
N ASP A 555 -36.61 -7.41 -18.82
CA ASP A 555 -36.31 -8.78 -19.25
C ASP A 555 -34.85 -8.95 -19.73
N LEU A 556 -33.91 -8.53 -18.89
CA LEU A 556 -32.47 -8.78 -19.13
C LEU A 556 -32.14 -10.24 -18.76
N ARG A 557 -31.64 -10.98 -19.73
CA ARG A 557 -31.17 -12.36 -19.54
C ARG A 557 -29.66 -12.35 -19.26
N ILE A 558 -29.29 -12.25 -17.98
CA ILE A 558 -27.93 -12.28 -17.52
C ILE A 558 -27.82 -13.35 -16.41
N ALA A 559 -26.83 -14.22 -16.51
CA ALA A 559 -26.62 -15.24 -15.48
C ALA A 559 -26.29 -14.56 -14.13
N GLY A 560 -26.97 -14.98 -13.06
CA GLY A 560 -26.76 -14.45 -11.71
C GLY A 560 -27.61 -13.21 -11.36
N ILE A 561 -28.44 -12.67 -12.27
CA ILE A 561 -29.22 -11.45 -11.98
C ILE A 561 -30.31 -11.71 -10.93
N TYR A 562 -30.90 -12.89 -10.90
CA TYR A 562 -31.92 -13.28 -9.91
C TYR A 562 -31.30 -13.39 -8.51
N GLU A 563 -30.11 -13.99 -8.41
CA GLU A 563 -29.32 -14.08 -7.18
C GLU A 563 -28.93 -12.70 -6.68
N ALA A 564 -28.42 -11.84 -7.56
CA ALA A 564 -28.03 -10.47 -7.25
C ALA A 564 -29.21 -9.65 -6.74
N TRP A 565 -30.40 -9.81 -7.36
CA TRP A 565 -31.61 -9.14 -6.93
C TRP A 565 -31.99 -9.53 -5.49
N VAL A 566 -32.02 -10.85 -5.16
CA VAL A 566 -32.35 -11.34 -3.82
C VAL A 566 -31.32 -10.92 -2.78
N GLN A 567 -30.04 -10.95 -3.15
CA GLN A 567 -28.96 -10.55 -2.24
C GLN A 567 -28.96 -9.05 -1.93
N SER A 568 -29.39 -8.23 -2.88
CA SER A 568 -29.44 -6.77 -2.76
C SER A 568 -30.71 -6.25 -2.08
N ALA A 569 -31.79 -7.00 -2.13
CA ALA A 569 -33.06 -6.60 -1.52
C ALA A 569 -32.95 -6.53 0.00
N LYS A 570 -33.33 -5.39 0.60
CA LYS A 570 -33.42 -5.22 2.06
C LYS A 570 -34.59 -5.99 2.62
N GLU A 571 -35.76 -5.77 2.05
CA GLU A 571 -37.01 -6.48 2.32
C GLU A 571 -37.66 -6.87 0.99
N ILE A 572 -38.28 -8.04 0.94
CA ILE A 572 -38.92 -8.55 -0.27
C ILE A 572 -40.43 -8.56 -0.02
N SER A 573 -41.12 -7.49 -0.35
CA SER A 573 -42.59 -7.40 -0.23
C SER A 573 -43.31 -8.04 -1.40
N ARG A 574 -42.74 -7.99 -2.60
CA ARG A 574 -43.37 -8.54 -3.82
C ARG A 574 -42.34 -9.26 -4.68
N LEU A 575 -42.62 -10.49 -5.04
CA LEU A 575 -41.71 -11.32 -5.85
C LEU A 575 -42.09 -11.24 -7.34
N PRO A 576 -41.16 -10.94 -8.25
CA PRO A 576 -41.36 -11.07 -9.69
C PRO A 576 -41.63 -12.53 -10.10
N LYS A 577 -42.52 -12.75 -11.05
CA LYS A 577 -42.88 -14.09 -11.53
C LYS A 577 -41.67 -14.86 -12.07
N SER A 578 -40.83 -14.21 -12.84
CA SER A 578 -39.61 -14.79 -13.41
C SER A 578 -38.65 -15.30 -12.32
N LEU A 579 -38.49 -14.56 -11.22
CA LEU A 579 -37.68 -14.92 -10.08
C LEU A 579 -38.22 -16.14 -9.35
N VAL A 580 -39.56 -16.19 -9.13
CA VAL A 580 -40.23 -17.35 -8.50
C VAL A 580 -40.02 -18.60 -9.36
N MET A 581 -40.18 -18.49 -10.67
CA MET A 581 -39.95 -19.61 -11.58
C MET A 581 -38.48 -20.08 -11.58
N TYR A 582 -37.55 -19.16 -11.53
CA TYR A 582 -36.12 -19.47 -11.53
C TYR A 582 -35.68 -20.25 -10.28
N PHE A 583 -36.01 -19.74 -9.09
CA PHE A 583 -35.61 -20.38 -7.83
C PHE A 583 -36.40 -21.63 -7.46
N GLN A 584 -37.43 -21.97 -8.22
CA GLN A 584 -38.07 -23.28 -8.08
C GLN A 584 -37.09 -24.43 -8.35
N TYR A 585 -36.12 -24.21 -9.26
CA TYR A 585 -35.15 -25.21 -9.72
C TYR A 585 -33.68 -24.92 -9.36
N HIS A 586 -33.41 -23.75 -8.80
CA HIS A 586 -32.04 -23.28 -8.47
C HIS A 586 -31.96 -22.92 -6.98
N SER A 587 -30.85 -23.34 -6.33
CA SER A 587 -30.62 -23.13 -4.88
C SER A 587 -29.24 -22.55 -4.56
N SER A 588 -28.75 -21.66 -5.42
CA SER A 588 -27.37 -21.09 -5.33
C SER A 588 -27.23 -19.88 -4.38
N LEU A 589 -28.25 -19.59 -3.56
CA LEU A 589 -28.24 -18.41 -2.69
C LEU A 589 -27.49 -18.64 -1.38
N PRO A 590 -26.77 -17.61 -0.86
CA PRO A 590 -26.30 -17.61 0.51
C PRO A 590 -27.45 -17.74 1.52
N TYR A 591 -27.17 -18.34 2.68
CA TYR A 591 -28.17 -18.64 3.73
C TYR A 591 -29.17 -17.51 3.99
N ARG A 592 -28.66 -16.29 4.27
CA ARG A 592 -29.53 -15.14 4.59
C ARG A 592 -30.47 -14.76 3.45
N SER A 593 -29.96 -14.80 2.23
CA SER A 593 -30.73 -14.45 1.02
C SER A 593 -31.76 -15.52 0.72
N GLN A 594 -31.41 -16.79 0.88
CA GLN A 594 -32.32 -17.91 0.72
C GLN A 594 -33.44 -17.86 1.76
N ALA A 595 -33.14 -17.57 3.02
CA ALA A 595 -34.13 -17.41 4.08
C ALA A 595 -35.07 -16.22 3.81
N LYS A 596 -34.55 -15.08 3.35
CA LYS A 596 -35.40 -13.93 2.94
C LYS A 596 -36.35 -14.29 1.79
N LEU A 597 -35.87 -15.02 0.79
CA LEU A 597 -36.69 -15.49 -0.32
C LEU A 597 -37.83 -16.38 0.18
N TYR A 598 -37.53 -17.32 1.07
CA TYR A 598 -38.52 -18.24 1.62
C TYR A 598 -39.56 -17.51 2.50
N LEU A 599 -39.12 -16.55 3.31
CA LEU A 599 -40.05 -15.69 4.07
C LEU A 599 -40.99 -14.92 3.16
N ALA A 600 -40.45 -14.29 2.12
CA ALA A 600 -41.29 -13.60 1.14
C ALA A 600 -42.25 -14.53 0.40
N MET A 601 -41.87 -15.78 0.14
CA MET A 601 -42.79 -16.78 -0.42
C MET A 601 -43.92 -17.19 0.56
N ILE A 602 -43.61 -17.31 1.84
CA ILE A 602 -44.59 -17.60 2.89
C ILE A 602 -45.60 -16.46 3.01
N GLU A 603 -45.11 -15.20 3.05
CA GLU A 603 -45.96 -14.00 3.13
C GLU A 603 -46.86 -13.86 1.89
N ASN A 604 -46.37 -14.23 0.71
CA ASN A 604 -47.05 -14.14 -0.57
C ASN A 604 -47.73 -15.48 -1.01
N LYS A 605 -47.91 -16.45 -0.13
CA LYS A 605 -48.43 -17.79 -0.46
C LYS A 605 -49.75 -17.78 -1.23
N HIS A 606 -50.61 -16.79 -0.99
CA HIS A 606 -51.93 -16.66 -1.68
C HIS A 606 -51.78 -16.32 -3.16
N PHE A 607 -50.74 -15.58 -3.53
CA PHE A 607 -50.50 -15.24 -4.94
C PHE A 607 -49.86 -16.40 -5.73
N TRP A 608 -49.09 -17.28 -5.05
CA TRP A 608 -48.27 -18.31 -5.69
C TRP A 608 -48.72 -19.74 -5.38
N LYS A 609 -50.04 -19.96 -5.23
CA LYS A 609 -50.63 -21.26 -4.82
C LYS A 609 -50.02 -22.49 -5.51
N GLY A 610 -49.83 -22.46 -6.83
CA GLY A 610 -49.28 -23.59 -7.59
C GLY A 610 -47.77 -23.79 -7.35
N ASN A 611 -47.01 -22.70 -7.32
CA ASN A 611 -45.55 -22.75 -7.13
C ASN A 611 -45.17 -22.97 -5.66
N TYR A 612 -46.02 -22.54 -4.70
CA TYR A 612 -45.78 -22.65 -3.28
C TYR A 612 -45.58 -24.11 -2.82
N GLN A 613 -46.30 -25.07 -3.41
CA GLN A 613 -46.12 -26.47 -3.03
C GLN A 613 -44.73 -27.02 -3.35
N HIS A 614 -44.13 -26.59 -4.47
CA HIS A 614 -42.74 -26.94 -4.78
C HIS A 614 -41.75 -26.30 -3.84
N TYR A 615 -41.95 -25.02 -3.51
CA TYR A 615 -41.14 -24.33 -2.53
C TYR A 615 -41.28 -24.92 -1.12
N ARG A 616 -42.44 -25.41 -0.73
CA ARG A 616 -42.67 -26.01 0.58
C ARG A 616 -41.65 -27.12 0.87
N LYS A 617 -41.42 -28.04 -0.06
CA LYS A 617 -40.44 -29.12 0.08
C LYS A 617 -39.03 -28.56 0.25
N ASN A 618 -38.67 -27.60 -0.58
CA ASN A 618 -37.35 -26.99 -0.51
C ASN A 618 -37.14 -26.21 0.83
N MET A 619 -38.21 -25.60 1.35
CA MET A 619 -38.18 -24.92 2.67
C MET A 619 -38.04 -25.92 3.83
N GLU A 620 -38.76 -27.03 3.78
CA GLU A 620 -38.68 -28.11 4.76
C GLU A 620 -37.25 -28.70 4.79
N ASP A 621 -36.68 -29.03 3.63
CA ASP A 621 -35.29 -29.53 3.50
C ASP A 621 -34.26 -28.52 4.01
N PHE A 622 -34.42 -27.24 3.66
CA PHE A 622 -33.59 -26.16 4.11
C PHE A 622 -33.66 -25.99 5.65
N ALA A 623 -34.88 -25.97 6.20
CA ALA A 623 -35.08 -25.82 7.64
C ALA A 623 -34.47 -26.99 8.41
N LEU A 624 -34.71 -28.23 7.97
CA LEU A 624 -34.15 -29.44 8.59
C LEU A 624 -32.59 -29.44 8.55
N GLN A 625 -32.02 -29.09 7.39
CA GLN A 625 -30.56 -29.02 7.27
C GLN A 625 -29.93 -28.00 8.23
N LYS A 626 -30.56 -26.82 8.39
CA LYS A 626 -30.03 -25.76 9.27
C LYS A 626 -30.25 -26.06 10.74
N LEU A 627 -31.38 -26.65 11.10
CA LEU A 627 -31.63 -27.14 12.45
C LEU A 627 -30.63 -28.24 12.88
N ARG A 628 -30.33 -29.21 11.99
CA ARG A 628 -29.31 -30.24 12.23
C ARG A 628 -27.91 -29.62 12.42
N ALA A 629 -27.62 -28.48 11.77
CA ALA A 629 -26.38 -27.73 11.96
C ALA A 629 -26.40 -26.81 13.21
N GLY A 630 -27.39 -26.94 14.08
CA GLY A 630 -27.52 -26.15 15.33
C GLY A 630 -27.85 -24.68 15.11
N ARG A 631 -28.33 -24.29 13.93
CA ARG A 631 -28.70 -22.91 13.63
C ARG A 631 -30.16 -22.66 13.94
N MET A 632 -30.42 -21.65 14.77
CA MET A 632 -31.76 -21.11 15.02
C MET A 632 -31.63 -19.60 15.17
N ASP A 633 -32.17 -18.85 14.23
CA ASP A 633 -32.15 -17.40 14.24
C ASP A 633 -33.52 -16.81 13.84
N ARG A 634 -33.65 -15.49 13.87
CA ARG A 634 -34.89 -14.76 13.54
C ARG A 634 -35.40 -15.02 12.12
N TYR A 635 -34.58 -15.50 11.21
CA TYR A 635 -34.96 -15.78 9.82
C TYR A 635 -35.47 -17.22 9.67
N LEU A 636 -34.87 -18.15 10.41
CA LEU A 636 -35.25 -19.55 10.33
C LEU A 636 -36.55 -19.87 11.12
N ALA A 637 -36.75 -19.20 12.24
CA ALA A 637 -37.90 -19.44 13.12
C ALA A 637 -39.29 -19.36 12.39
N PRO A 638 -39.55 -18.37 11.52
CA PRO A 638 -40.81 -18.33 10.77
C PRO A 638 -40.91 -19.40 9.68
N ILE A 639 -39.79 -19.87 9.10
CA ILE A 639 -39.77 -20.92 8.07
C ILE A 639 -40.07 -22.28 8.66
N CYS A 640 -39.74 -22.49 9.94
CA CYS A 640 -40.02 -23.71 10.68
C CYS A 640 -41.47 -23.82 11.19
N ARG A 641 -42.26 -22.73 11.16
CA ARG A 641 -43.68 -22.66 11.46
C ARG A 641 -44.56 -22.96 10.25
#